data_a188b6651a3577a11e394c8f58d2d878
#
_entry.id   a188b6651a3577a11e394c8f58d2d878
#
_cell.length_a   1.000
_cell.length_b   1.000
_cell.length_c   1.000
_cell.angle_alpha   90.00
_cell.angle_beta   90.00
_cell.angle_gamma   90.00
#
_symmetry.space_group_name_H-M   'P 1'
#
loop_
_entity.id
_entity.type
_entity.pdbx_description
1 polymer ?
#
loop_
_entity_poly.entity_id
_entity_poly.type
_entity_poly.pdbx_seq_one_letter_code
_entity_poly.pdbx_strand_id
1 'polypeptide(L)'
;MIELAFVLFIIASTVLLGVWATNKSQSVSDFFVAGRSVNVFWNASAISGEYLSAASFMGVAGLIMKNGYDALWYPVGYAAGYLFLLLFIAGPLRRFGAYTIPDFAEGRFHSPAFRKIAVSFVLFIGFFYTMPQMKGAGTVMQGIMGWPYWLGIIIVGSVITFNVALGGMKGITIVQAMQYWVKVFAISVPCFVVMSFLGSYNETLGKALEVPKGVPIIPGSVISMKGKAGAPNNALALSTAGESLVKFESDAVLTSISVNPKPKKEDTFDASGAILAVGSSLEVSSKSKDLVVPKDTLVRVIPFEVTSAEGKKSKASLKLEFDQPSKIRVTAPRSQNDGDAFAPNSPTNEKWAAPFGPLTSKNGYPILYTYSLIIALVCGTAGLPHILVRFYTNPDGKSAKRTTLWVMVMLGAFYVFTPMWGSLGRTVMPILYASNSTDMAIIKLPTMLGNETLGHILAGITSAGAFAAFMSTFSGLLVSMSGAFAHDIYGKIIKPESSSDQRKTAFKFAAVGIGAISMLLGLLVESFDIAMMVGWAFAIGAASYFPLLLLGSWWRGLTAKGAATGMLVGGMASLVAIVTTMLIDKKYVTLEVSPLVRSLMEQPAIWGVPLSIGLMVGVSKMTAKQVPHDVDTMMLRLHAPEELGHSKDYIS
;
A
#
# COMPACT_ATOMS: atom_id res chain seq x y z
N MET A 1 10.59 -22.26 -5.00
CA MET A 1 9.63 -23.40 -4.82
C MET A 1 8.98 -23.39 -3.44
N ILE A 2 9.77 -23.25 -2.35
CA ILE A 2 9.25 -23.21 -0.97
C ILE A 2 8.26 -22.05 -0.77
N GLU A 3 8.62 -20.84 -1.21
CA GLU A 3 7.77 -19.65 -1.09
C GLU A 3 6.42 -19.83 -1.81
N LEU A 4 6.44 -20.43 -2.99
CA LEU A 4 5.21 -20.75 -3.74
C LEU A 4 4.28 -21.68 -2.97
N ALA A 5 4.85 -22.69 -2.29
CA ALA A 5 4.05 -23.62 -1.49
C ALA A 5 3.32 -22.89 -0.35
N PHE A 6 3.97 -21.95 0.35
CA PHE A 6 3.33 -21.14 1.39
C PHE A 6 2.25 -20.22 0.82
N VAL A 7 2.50 -19.60 -0.34
CA VAL A 7 1.51 -18.75 -1.01
C VAL A 7 0.30 -19.58 -1.45
N LEU A 8 0.51 -20.73 -2.06
CA LEU A 8 -0.59 -21.62 -2.47
C LEU A 8 -1.37 -22.15 -1.26
N PHE A 9 -0.68 -22.44 -0.15
CA PHE A 9 -1.32 -22.88 1.09
C PHE A 9 -2.28 -21.80 1.65
N ILE A 10 -1.87 -20.53 1.72
CA ILE A 10 -2.76 -19.47 2.22
C ILE A 10 -3.92 -19.19 1.26
N ILE A 11 -3.69 -19.26 -0.05
CA ILE A 11 -4.75 -19.12 -1.06
C ILE A 11 -5.76 -20.25 -0.89
N ALA A 12 -5.31 -21.50 -0.84
CA ALA A 12 -6.17 -22.66 -0.67
C ALA A 12 -6.97 -22.61 0.64
N SER A 13 -6.30 -22.26 1.76
CA SER A 13 -6.94 -22.08 3.07
C SER A 13 -8.03 -21.01 3.02
N THR A 14 -7.76 -19.89 2.34
CA THR A 14 -8.73 -18.79 2.16
C THR A 14 -9.96 -19.26 1.38
N VAL A 15 -9.77 -19.99 0.28
CA VAL A 15 -10.87 -20.54 -0.55
C VAL A 15 -11.68 -21.56 0.24
N LEU A 16 -11.03 -22.52 0.87
CA LEU A 16 -11.70 -23.58 1.65
C LEU A 16 -12.54 -23.01 2.79
N LEU A 17 -11.97 -22.08 3.57
CA LEU A 17 -12.71 -21.41 4.64
C LEU A 17 -13.86 -20.56 4.12
N GLY A 18 -13.67 -19.88 2.99
CA GLY A 18 -14.72 -19.10 2.34
C GLY A 18 -15.91 -19.96 1.91
N VAL A 19 -15.65 -21.07 1.24
CA VAL A 19 -16.69 -22.03 0.83
C VAL A 19 -17.38 -22.65 2.04
N TRP A 20 -16.61 -23.08 3.05
CA TRP A 20 -17.19 -23.64 4.28
C TRP A 20 -18.10 -22.63 5.00
N ALA A 21 -17.69 -21.38 5.08
CA ALA A 21 -18.45 -20.35 5.77
C ALA A 21 -19.69 -19.90 4.99
N THR A 22 -19.70 -20.03 3.65
CA THR A 22 -20.86 -19.74 2.80
C THR A 22 -22.06 -20.60 3.19
N ASN A 23 -21.84 -21.87 3.52
CA ASN A 23 -22.90 -22.78 3.93
C ASN A 23 -23.60 -22.39 5.23
N LYS A 24 -23.03 -21.45 6.00
CA LYS A 24 -23.59 -20.91 7.25
C LYS A 24 -24.35 -19.60 7.06
N SER A 25 -24.37 -19.01 5.86
CA SER A 25 -25.04 -17.73 5.56
C SER A 25 -26.41 -18.01 4.94
N GLN A 26 -27.46 -18.11 5.78
CA GLN A 26 -28.81 -18.48 5.33
C GLN A 26 -29.74 -17.27 5.11
N SER A 27 -29.62 -16.22 5.93
CA SER A 27 -30.49 -15.05 5.85
C SER A 27 -29.85 -13.89 5.09
N VAL A 28 -30.68 -12.88 4.73
CA VAL A 28 -30.21 -11.60 4.17
C VAL A 28 -29.35 -10.84 5.18
N SER A 29 -29.74 -10.86 6.46
CA SER A 29 -28.95 -10.25 7.53
C SER A 29 -27.60 -10.95 7.71
N ASP A 30 -27.53 -12.29 7.58
CA ASP A 30 -26.24 -13.00 7.57
C ASP A 30 -25.33 -12.55 6.42
N PHE A 31 -25.94 -12.32 5.27
CA PHE A 31 -25.22 -11.98 4.04
C PHE A 31 -24.66 -10.55 4.05
N PHE A 32 -25.40 -9.56 4.55
CA PHE A 32 -24.98 -8.15 4.55
C PHE A 32 -24.30 -7.71 5.85
N VAL A 33 -24.71 -8.21 7.02
CA VAL A 33 -24.21 -7.78 8.34
C VAL A 33 -23.90 -8.93 9.29
N ALA A 34 -23.66 -10.13 8.77
CA ALA A 34 -23.31 -11.33 9.52
C ALA A 34 -24.30 -11.65 10.68
N GLY A 35 -25.60 -11.37 10.47
CA GLY A 35 -26.66 -11.59 11.46
C GLY A 35 -26.54 -10.73 12.72
N ARG A 36 -25.65 -9.73 12.76
CA ARG A 36 -25.35 -8.86 13.93
C ARG A 36 -24.96 -9.65 15.18
N SER A 37 -24.34 -10.80 15.00
CA SER A 37 -24.03 -11.77 16.06
C SER A 37 -22.54 -12.01 16.27
N VAL A 38 -21.67 -11.25 15.60
CA VAL A 38 -20.23 -11.44 15.69
C VAL A 38 -19.73 -10.92 17.04
N ASN A 39 -19.08 -11.80 17.81
CA ASN A 39 -18.53 -11.41 19.09
C ASN A 39 -17.35 -10.43 18.94
N VAL A 40 -17.03 -9.73 20.02
CA VAL A 40 -16.03 -8.65 20.04
C VAL A 40 -14.66 -9.11 19.52
N PHE A 41 -14.17 -10.25 19.98
CA PHE A 41 -12.83 -10.73 19.64
C PHE A 41 -12.71 -11.14 18.17
N TRP A 42 -13.68 -11.91 17.65
CA TRP A 42 -13.70 -12.32 16.24
C TRP A 42 -13.90 -11.14 15.30
N ASN A 43 -14.75 -10.17 15.70
CA ASN A 43 -14.95 -8.98 14.90
C ASN A 43 -13.71 -8.07 14.92
N ALA A 44 -13.05 -7.91 16.05
CA ALA A 44 -11.80 -7.17 16.15
C ALA A 44 -10.70 -7.82 15.29
N SER A 45 -10.57 -9.15 15.33
CA SER A 45 -9.64 -9.89 14.46
C SER A 45 -9.96 -9.69 12.98
N ALA A 46 -11.25 -9.72 12.61
CA ALA A 46 -11.66 -9.52 11.21
C ALA A 46 -11.40 -8.09 10.73
N ILE A 47 -11.75 -7.07 11.54
CA ILE A 47 -11.48 -5.66 11.23
C ILE A 47 -9.97 -5.41 11.14
N SER A 48 -9.17 -5.91 12.10
CA SER A 48 -7.72 -5.80 12.06
C SER A 48 -7.14 -6.53 10.85
N GLY A 49 -7.71 -7.70 10.53
CA GLY A 49 -7.38 -8.45 9.32
C GLY A 49 -7.65 -7.66 8.04
N GLU A 50 -8.78 -7.00 7.94
CA GLU A 50 -9.15 -6.17 6.79
C GLU A 50 -8.31 -4.89 6.70
N TYR A 51 -8.06 -4.23 7.82
CA TYR A 51 -7.35 -2.96 7.88
C TYR A 51 -5.85 -3.08 7.60
N LEU A 52 -5.20 -4.14 8.10
CA LEU A 52 -3.78 -4.42 7.85
C LEU A 52 -3.59 -4.88 6.40
N SER A 53 -3.53 -3.92 5.51
CA SER A 53 -3.44 -4.07 4.06
C SER A 53 -2.02 -4.36 3.57
N ALA A 54 -1.83 -4.46 2.25
CA ALA A 54 -0.52 -4.49 1.62
C ALA A 54 0.36 -3.31 2.06
N ALA A 55 -0.24 -2.11 2.19
CA ALA A 55 0.48 -0.94 2.67
C ALA A 55 0.97 -1.12 4.10
N SER A 56 0.15 -1.68 4.99
CA SER A 56 0.52 -1.93 6.38
C SER A 56 1.59 -3.01 6.51
N PHE A 57 1.49 -4.10 5.73
CA PHE A 57 2.41 -5.23 5.83
C PHE A 57 3.75 -4.93 5.16
N MET A 58 3.75 -4.44 3.93
CA MET A 58 4.96 -4.22 3.12
C MET A 58 5.30 -2.72 3.01
N GLY A 59 4.31 -1.90 2.69
CA GLY A 59 4.52 -0.51 2.32
C GLY A 59 5.09 0.34 3.45
N VAL A 60 4.62 0.16 4.70
CA VAL A 60 5.13 0.93 5.86
C VAL A 60 6.60 0.60 6.13
N ALA A 61 6.99 -0.68 6.14
CA ALA A 61 8.38 -1.07 6.33
C ALA A 61 9.28 -0.56 5.19
N GLY A 62 8.80 -0.68 3.94
CA GLY A 62 9.49 -0.14 2.77
C GLY A 62 9.63 1.39 2.81
N LEU A 63 8.60 2.10 3.27
CA LEU A 63 8.68 3.55 3.48
C LEU A 63 9.61 3.94 4.61
N ILE A 64 9.65 3.20 5.72
CA ILE A 64 10.60 3.45 6.81
C ILE A 64 12.02 3.28 6.29
N MET A 65 12.29 2.21 5.54
CA MET A 65 13.56 2.06 4.87
C MET A 65 13.87 3.29 3.97
N LYS A 66 12.92 3.70 3.12
CA LYS A 66 13.10 4.75 2.10
C LYS A 66 13.16 6.16 2.68
N ASN A 67 12.22 6.52 3.57
CA ASN A 67 11.98 7.87 4.05
C ASN A 67 12.38 8.08 5.52
N GLY A 68 12.67 7.01 6.25
CA GLY A 68 13.11 7.09 7.65
C GLY A 68 12.00 7.48 8.62
N TYR A 69 12.34 8.42 9.51
CA TYR A 69 11.51 8.83 10.65
C TYR A 69 10.07 9.22 10.25
N ASP A 70 9.89 9.99 9.21
CA ASP A 70 8.57 10.50 8.82
C ASP A 70 7.62 9.40 8.33
N ALA A 71 8.14 8.23 7.94
CA ALA A 71 7.29 7.10 7.62
C ALA A 71 6.55 6.52 8.85
N LEU A 72 7.00 6.82 10.07
CA LEU A 72 6.32 6.43 11.32
C LEU A 72 4.97 7.13 11.51
N TRP A 73 4.72 8.24 10.81
CA TRP A 73 3.41 8.90 10.85
C TRP A 73 2.29 8.03 10.27
N TYR A 74 2.59 7.07 9.38
CA TYR A 74 1.60 6.13 8.86
C TYR A 74 1.01 5.23 9.96
N PRO A 75 1.78 4.41 10.69
CA PRO A 75 1.24 3.57 11.76
C PRO A 75 0.61 4.39 12.89
N VAL A 76 1.19 5.55 13.24
CA VAL A 76 0.63 6.45 14.25
C VAL A 76 -0.73 7.00 13.81
N GLY A 77 -0.84 7.48 12.58
CA GLY A 77 -2.10 8.01 12.04
C GLY A 77 -3.19 6.94 11.94
N TYR A 78 -2.82 5.73 11.54
CA TYR A 78 -3.74 4.59 11.50
C TYR A 78 -4.29 4.25 12.89
N ALA A 79 -3.44 4.16 13.90
CA ALA A 79 -3.86 3.87 15.28
C ALA A 79 -4.71 5.02 15.87
N ALA A 80 -4.30 6.27 15.65
CA ALA A 80 -5.03 7.46 16.11
C ALA A 80 -6.42 7.57 15.48
N GLY A 81 -6.59 7.14 14.23
CA GLY A 81 -7.90 7.09 13.59
C GLY A 81 -8.87 6.13 14.29
N TYR A 82 -8.39 5.01 14.81
CA TYR A 82 -9.22 4.10 15.60
C TYR A 82 -9.59 4.66 16.98
N LEU A 83 -8.75 5.49 17.58
CA LEU A 83 -9.12 6.22 18.79
C LEU A 83 -10.30 7.16 18.51
N PHE A 84 -10.26 7.85 17.38
CA PHE A 84 -11.37 8.71 16.95
C PHE A 84 -12.66 7.91 16.72
N LEU A 85 -12.58 6.77 16.03
CA LEU A 85 -13.69 5.85 15.84
C LEU A 85 -14.29 5.37 17.16
N LEU A 86 -13.44 4.99 18.11
CA LEU A 86 -13.83 4.53 19.46
C LEU A 86 -14.67 5.57 20.19
N LEU A 87 -14.20 6.82 20.17
CA LEU A 87 -14.82 7.90 20.94
C LEU A 87 -16.12 8.41 20.30
N PHE A 88 -16.14 8.56 18.96
CA PHE A 88 -17.17 9.37 18.32
C PHE A 88 -18.09 8.62 17.36
N ILE A 89 -17.65 7.52 16.73
CA ILE A 89 -18.37 6.95 15.58
C ILE A 89 -18.93 5.56 15.85
N ALA A 90 -18.14 4.64 16.43
CA ALA A 90 -18.50 3.22 16.49
C ALA A 90 -19.83 2.94 17.23
N GLY A 91 -20.03 3.55 18.38
CA GLY A 91 -21.26 3.39 19.14
C GLY A 91 -22.49 3.96 18.45
N PRO A 92 -22.52 5.26 18.10
CA PRO A 92 -23.62 5.88 17.38
C PRO A 92 -23.95 5.15 16.08
N LEU A 93 -22.95 4.82 15.27
CA LEU A 93 -23.17 4.14 13.99
C LEU A 93 -23.83 2.77 14.18
N ARG A 94 -23.37 1.96 15.16
CA ARG A 94 -24.01 0.67 15.44
C ARG A 94 -25.47 0.82 15.92
N ARG A 95 -25.74 1.79 16.79
CA ARG A 95 -27.11 2.07 17.28
C ARG A 95 -28.05 2.56 16.20
N PHE A 96 -27.53 3.18 15.15
CA PHE A 96 -28.32 3.51 13.97
C PHE A 96 -28.89 2.25 13.30
N GLY A 97 -28.12 1.16 13.23
CA GLY A 97 -28.62 -0.15 12.81
C GLY A 97 -28.93 -0.28 11.33
N ALA A 98 -28.02 0.15 10.46
CA ALA A 98 -28.14 0.07 9.00
C ALA A 98 -27.49 -1.21 8.41
N TYR A 99 -27.53 -1.38 7.09
CA TYR A 99 -26.74 -2.37 6.34
C TYR A 99 -25.54 -1.74 5.66
N THR A 100 -25.68 -0.50 5.22
CA THR A 100 -24.63 0.24 4.49
C THR A 100 -24.45 1.64 5.07
N ILE A 101 -23.35 2.30 4.74
CA ILE A 101 -23.14 3.69 5.18
C ILE A 101 -24.06 4.69 4.44
N PRO A 102 -24.40 4.49 3.15
CA PRO A 102 -25.45 5.28 2.51
C PRO A 102 -26.82 5.24 3.21
N ASP A 103 -27.16 4.15 3.92
CA ASP A 103 -28.37 4.10 4.76
C ASP A 103 -28.35 5.16 5.87
N PHE A 104 -27.17 5.39 6.49
CA PHE A 104 -27.01 6.45 7.47
C PHE A 104 -27.25 7.83 6.85
N ALA A 105 -26.71 8.06 5.64
CA ALA A 105 -26.91 9.32 4.94
C ALA A 105 -28.39 9.58 4.62
N GLU A 106 -29.11 8.59 4.10
CA GLU A 106 -30.54 8.74 3.83
C GLU A 106 -31.37 8.82 5.12
N GLY A 107 -31.19 7.89 6.04
CA GLY A 107 -32.03 7.78 7.23
C GLY A 107 -31.85 8.94 8.22
N ARG A 108 -30.64 9.55 8.28
CA ARG A 108 -30.39 10.73 9.11
C ARG A 108 -31.11 11.98 8.60
N PHE A 109 -31.38 12.07 7.29
CA PHE A 109 -31.90 13.28 6.64
C PHE A 109 -33.19 13.04 5.84
N HIS A 110 -33.71 11.83 5.82
CA HIS A 110 -34.89 11.44 5.02
C HIS A 110 -34.76 11.83 3.53
N SER A 111 -33.54 11.69 2.97
CA SER A 111 -33.20 12.15 1.61
C SER A 111 -32.69 11.03 0.71
N PRO A 112 -33.54 10.42 -0.14
CA PRO A 112 -33.09 9.44 -1.14
C PRO A 112 -32.08 9.99 -2.13
N ALA A 113 -32.13 11.29 -2.43
CA ALA A 113 -31.13 11.94 -3.28
C ALA A 113 -29.73 11.93 -2.66
N PHE A 114 -29.64 12.08 -1.35
CA PHE A 114 -28.37 12.05 -0.65
C PHE A 114 -27.77 10.64 -0.61
N ARG A 115 -28.56 9.57 -0.60
CA ARG A 115 -28.09 8.19 -0.79
C ARG A 115 -27.28 8.03 -2.08
N LYS A 116 -27.73 8.64 -3.19
CA LYS A 116 -27.03 8.57 -4.49
C LYS A 116 -25.63 9.16 -4.42
N ILE A 117 -25.47 10.29 -3.73
CA ILE A 117 -24.16 10.91 -3.51
C ILE A 117 -23.31 10.01 -2.62
N ALA A 118 -23.85 9.54 -1.50
CA ALA A 118 -23.14 8.70 -0.56
C ALA A 118 -22.63 7.41 -1.21
N VAL A 119 -23.47 6.68 -1.96
CA VAL A 119 -23.04 5.43 -2.60
C VAL A 119 -21.93 5.65 -3.64
N SER A 120 -21.92 6.78 -4.36
CA SER A 120 -20.85 7.12 -5.29
C SER A 120 -19.49 7.23 -4.59
N PHE A 121 -19.45 7.83 -3.39
CA PHE A 121 -18.23 7.91 -2.61
C PHE A 121 -17.78 6.56 -2.02
N VAL A 122 -18.71 5.63 -1.72
CA VAL A 122 -18.33 4.24 -1.39
C VAL A 122 -17.49 3.63 -2.52
N LEU A 123 -17.95 3.82 -3.77
CA LEU A 123 -17.27 3.28 -4.94
C LEU A 123 -15.93 4.01 -5.21
N PHE A 124 -15.89 5.34 -5.15
CA PHE A 124 -14.64 6.09 -5.35
C PHE A 124 -13.57 5.70 -4.34
N ILE A 125 -13.87 5.75 -3.05
CA ILE A 125 -12.93 5.36 -1.99
C ILE A 125 -12.51 3.90 -2.17
N GLY A 126 -13.49 3.02 -2.45
CA GLY A 126 -13.26 1.60 -2.67
C GLY A 126 -12.28 1.34 -3.82
N PHE A 127 -12.50 1.91 -5.00
CA PHE A 127 -11.61 1.73 -6.15
C PHE A 127 -10.20 2.28 -5.88
N PHE A 128 -10.08 3.47 -5.29
CA PHE A 128 -8.77 4.01 -4.93
C PHE A 128 -8.02 3.13 -3.93
N TYR A 129 -8.74 2.46 -3.03
CA TYR A 129 -8.12 1.58 -2.06
C TYR A 129 -7.87 0.15 -2.59
N THR A 130 -8.57 -0.28 -3.66
CA THR A 130 -8.26 -1.57 -4.30
C THR A 130 -6.96 -1.53 -5.10
N MET A 131 -6.58 -0.39 -5.68
CA MET A 131 -5.35 -0.24 -6.47
C MET A 131 -4.08 -0.68 -5.74
N PRO A 132 -3.77 -0.20 -4.52
CA PRO A 132 -2.59 -0.64 -3.77
C PRO A 132 -2.61 -2.14 -3.42
N GLN A 133 -3.79 -2.75 -3.25
CA GLN A 133 -3.90 -4.18 -2.99
C GLN A 133 -3.52 -4.99 -4.23
N MET A 134 -4.00 -4.57 -5.40
CA MET A 134 -3.64 -5.18 -6.68
C MET A 134 -2.16 -5.01 -6.99
N LYS A 135 -1.61 -3.81 -6.74
CA LYS A 135 -0.17 -3.59 -6.87
C LYS A 135 0.63 -4.51 -5.96
N GLY A 136 0.24 -4.64 -4.69
CA GLY A 136 0.90 -5.55 -3.75
C GLY A 136 0.96 -6.98 -4.29
N ALA A 137 -0.17 -7.49 -4.80
CA ALA A 137 -0.27 -8.81 -5.39
C ALA A 137 0.67 -9.00 -6.60
N GLY A 138 0.66 -8.04 -7.53
CA GLY A 138 1.54 -8.05 -8.70
C GLY A 138 3.02 -7.99 -8.34
N THR A 139 3.40 -7.06 -7.46
CA THR A 139 4.80 -6.86 -7.03
C THR A 139 5.36 -8.09 -6.30
N VAL A 140 4.56 -8.72 -5.43
CA VAL A 140 5.01 -9.90 -4.68
C VAL A 140 5.20 -11.09 -5.62
N MET A 141 4.27 -11.34 -6.53
CA MET A 141 4.41 -12.42 -7.52
C MET A 141 5.63 -12.20 -8.42
N GLN A 142 5.85 -10.99 -8.89
CA GLN A 142 7.03 -10.64 -9.69
C GLN A 142 8.33 -10.82 -8.90
N GLY A 143 8.36 -10.37 -7.64
CA GLY A 143 9.56 -10.38 -6.81
C GLY A 143 9.96 -11.76 -6.29
N ILE A 144 9.00 -12.69 -6.11
CA ILE A 144 9.22 -14.05 -5.58
C ILE A 144 9.38 -15.07 -6.70
N MET A 145 8.46 -15.01 -7.69
CA MET A 145 8.35 -16.04 -8.74
C MET A 145 9.00 -15.62 -10.06
N GLY A 146 9.38 -14.36 -10.20
CA GLY A 146 9.78 -13.81 -11.50
C GLY A 146 8.64 -13.75 -12.53
N TRP A 147 7.40 -13.94 -12.10
CA TRP A 147 6.25 -13.93 -13.00
C TRP A 147 5.88 -12.50 -13.41
N PRO A 148 5.24 -12.31 -14.57
CA PRO A 148 4.77 -10.99 -14.97
C PRO A 148 3.87 -10.36 -13.92
N TYR A 149 4.02 -9.07 -13.67
CA TYR A 149 3.23 -8.29 -12.70
C TYR A 149 1.71 -8.49 -12.85
N TRP A 150 1.19 -8.46 -14.08
CA TRP A 150 -0.23 -8.63 -14.38
C TRP A 150 -0.80 -9.98 -13.93
N LEU A 151 0.02 -11.03 -13.94
CA LEU A 151 -0.42 -12.38 -13.58
C LEU A 151 -0.77 -12.49 -12.08
N GLY A 152 0.03 -11.83 -11.24
CA GLY A 152 -0.27 -11.73 -9.81
C GLY A 152 -1.59 -11.03 -9.52
N ILE A 153 -1.88 -9.96 -10.25
CA ILE A 153 -3.15 -9.24 -10.15
C ILE A 153 -4.33 -10.14 -10.52
N ILE A 154 -4.24 -10.85 -11.65
CA ILE A 154 -5.33 -11.70 -12.13
C ILE A 154 -5.57 -12.86 -11.17
N ILE A 155 -4.53 -13.56 -10.72
CA ILE A 155 -4.67 -14.71 -9.81
C ILE A 155 -5.35 -14.27 -8.51
N VAL A 156 -4.78 -13.27 -7.85
CA VAL A 156 -5.29 -12.80 -6.56
C VAL A 156 -6.68 -12.17 -6.70
N GLY A 157 -6.85 -11.31 -7.70
CA GLY A 157 -8.12 -10.64 -7.96
C GLY A 157 -9.24 -11.64 -8.25
N SER A 158 -8.98 -12.67 -9.05
CA SER A 158 -9.97 -13.72 -9.38
C SER A 158 -10.35 -14.58 -8.18
N VAL A 159 -9.36 -15.04 -7.40
CA VAL A 159 -9.60 -15.84 -6.20
C VAL A 159 -10.48 -15.10 -5.19
N ILE A 160 -10.15 -13.82 -4.94
CA ILE A 160 -10.92 -13.02 -3.98
C ILE A 160 -12.32 -12.70 -4.52
N THR A 161 -12.42 -12.35 -5.79
CA THR A 161 -13.72 -12.06 -6.42
C THR A 161 -14.65 -13.26 -6.33
N PHE A 162 -14.13 -14.45 -6.59
CA PHE A 162 -14.88 -15.70 -6.43
C PHE A 162 -15.33 -15.93 -4.98
N ASN A 163 -14.42 -15.80 -4.02
CA ASN A 163 -14.74 -15.97 -2.60
C ASN A 163 -15.81 -14.98 -2.11
N VAL A 164 -15.72 -13.72 -2.50
CA VAL A 164 -16.69 -12.69 -2.11
C VAL A 164 -18.05 -12.92 -2.76
N ALA A 165 -18.08 -13.26 -4.03
CA ALA A 165 -19.32 -13.54 -4.75
C ALA A 165 -20.11 -14.71 -4.13
N LEU A 166 -19.44 -15.65 -3.50
CA LEU A 166 -20.08 -16.80 -2.83
C LEU A 166 -20.41 -16.55 -1.37
N GLY A 167 -19.48 -15.95 -0.59
CA GLY A 167 -19.51 -16.00 0.88
C GLY A 167 -20.29 -14.89 1.59
N GLY A 168 -20.46 -13.71 0.99
CA GLY A 168 -21.04 -12.53 1.67
C GLY A 168 -20.25 -12.13 2.92
N MET A 169 -20.85 -11.28 3.78
CA MET A 169 -20.19 -10.70 4.96
C MET A 169 -19.79 -11.75 6.02
N LYS A 170 -20.66 -12.71 6.30
CA LYS A 170 -20.42 -13.73 7.35
C LYS A 170 -19.24 -14.63 7.00
N GLY A 171 -19.17 -15.07 5.75
CA GLY A 171 -18.07 -15.88 5.25
C GLY A 171 -16.73 -15.14 5.30
N ILE A 172 -16.72 -13.94 4.79
CA ILE A 172 -15.50 -13.11 4.74
C ILE A 172 -15.00 -12.73 6.14
N THR A 173 -15.89 -12.52 7.13
CA THR A 173 -15.48 -12.21 8.51
C THR A 173 -14.59 -13.29 9.11
N ILE A 174 -14.93 -14.57 8.91
CA ILE A 174 -14.14 -15.70 9.42
C ILE A 174 -12.78 -15.77 8.72
N VAL A 175 -12.78 -15.62 7.40
CA VAL A 175 -11.56 -15.63 6.58
C VAL A 175 -10.60 -14.51 7.01
N GLN A 176 -11.10 -13.30 7.17
CA GLN A 176 -10.28 -12.15 7.55
C GLN A 176 -9.74 -12.25 8.98
N ALA A 177 -10.52 -12.81 9.91
CA ALA A 177 -10.04 -13.09 11.26
C ALA A 177 -8.86 -14.08 11.25
N MET A 178 -8.93 -15.15 10.45
CA MET A 178 -7.80 -16.08 10.26
C MET A 178 -6.60 -15.35 9.63
N GLN A 179 -6.84 -14.57 8.57
CA GLN A 179 -5.79 -13.83 7.88
C GLN A 179 -5.07 -12.81 8.77
N TYR A 180 -5.75 -12.23 9.78
CA TYR A 180 -5.10 -11.37 10.77
C TYR A 180 -4.00 -12.14 11.53
N TRP A 181 -4.32 -13.32 12.05
CA TRP A 181 -3.36 -14.11 12.83
C TRP A 181 -2.21 -14.63 11.97
N VAL A 182 -2.49 -14.98 10.72
CA VAL A 182 -1.43 -15.32 9.75
C VAL A 182 -0.47 -14.14 9.54
N LYS A 183 -1.00 -12.92 9.40
CA LYS A 183 -0.18 -11.71 9.23
C LYS A 183 0.67 -11.40 10.45
N VAL A 184 0.10 -11.49 11.64
CA VAL A 184 0.86 -11.27 12.89
C VAL A 184 1.99 -12.28 13.01
N PHE A 185 1.70 -13.56 12.76
CA PHE A 185 2.73 -14.60 12.75
C PHE A 185 3.81 -14.32 11.70
N ALA A 186 3.41 -13.96 10.50
CA ALA A 186 4.30 -13.74 9.36
C ALA A 186 5.19 -12.49 9.49
N ILE A 187 4.75 -11.46 10.22
CA ILE A 187 5.58 -10.27 10.45
C ILE A 187 6.47 -10.41 11.68
N SER A 188 6.02 -11.13 12.71
CA SER A 188 6.72 -11.22 14.00
C SER A 188 7.76 -12.34 14.05
N VAL A 189 7.37 -13.57 13.75
CA VAL A 189 8.27 -14.74 13.89
C VAL A 189 9.48 -14.63 12.99
N PRO A 190 9.37 -14.38 11.68
CA PRO A 190 10.53 -14.17 10.84
C PRO A 190 11.39 -12.98 11.28
N CYS A 191 10.78 -11.90 11.81
CA CYS A 191 11.53 -10.76 12.32
C CYS A 191 12.46 -11.16 13.46
N PHE A 192 11.96 -11.86 14.47
CA PHE A 192 12.77 -12.33 15.59
C PHE A 192 13.88 -13.30 15.15
N VAL A 193 13.56 -14.22 14.24
CA VAL A 193 14.55 -15.16 13.72
C VAL A 193 15.64 -14.42 12.94
N VAL A 194 15.27 -13.53 12.03
CA VAL A 194 16.23 -12.73 11.26
C VAL A 194 17.11 -11.90 12.18
N MET A 195 16.53 -11.26 13.20
CA MET A 195 17.29 -10.47 14.18
C MET A 195 18.23 -11.31 15.05
N SER A 196 17.89 -12.56 15.34
CA SER A 196 18.79 -13.46 16.08
C SER A 196 20.08 -13.79 15.30
N PHE A 197 20.02 -13.74 13.97
CA PHE A 197 21.20 -13.95 13.11
C PHE A 197 21.94 -12.66 12.76
N LEU A 198 21.22 -11.54 12.61
CA LEU A 198 21.79 -10.27 12.10
C LEU A 198 22.05 -9.23 13.21
N GLY A 199 21.69 -9.51 14.45
CA GLY A 199 21.84 -8.64 15.61
C GLY A 199 20.52 -8.11 16.17
N SER A 200 20.57 -7.61 17.40
CA SER A 200 19.40 -7.09 18.11
C SER A 200 18.83 -5.80 17.47
N TYR A 201 17.58 -5.45 17.81
CA TYR A 201 16.93 -4.23 17.29
C TYR A 201 17.75 -2.95 17.56
N ASN A 202 18.30 -2.80 18.77
CA ASN A 202 19.10 -1.62 19.11
C ASN A 202 20.39 -1.55 18.28
N GLU A 203 21.07 -2.67 18.09
CA GLU A 203 22.24 -2.77 17.22
C GLU A 203 21.91 -2.45 15.77
N THR A 204 20.80 -3.02 15.29
CA THR A 204 20.31 -2.79 13.93
C THR A 204 19.88 -1.34 13.73
N LEU A 205 19.22 -0.73 14.72
CA LEU A 205 18.83 0.67 14.65
C LEU A 205 20.07 1.59 14.67
N GLY A 206 21.06 1.30 15.50
CA GLY A 206 22.33 2.03 15.50
C GLY A 206 23.04 1.99 14.14
N LYS A 207 23.14 0.79 13.55
CA LYS A 207 23.69 0.62 12.19
C LYS A 207 22.80 1.25 11.11
N ALA A 208 21.47 1.29 11.29
CA ALA A 208 20.55 1.93 10.35
C ALA A 208 20.72 3.45 10.31
N LEU A 209 21.26 4.06 11.34
CA LEU A 209 21.65 5.46 11.34
C LEU A 209 22.97 5.70 10.60
N GLU A 210 23.73 4.65 10.28
CA GLU A 210 24.87 4.76 9.41
C GLU A 210 24.45 4.79 7.94
N VAL A 211 25.31 5.36 7.08
CA VAL A 211 25.09 5.32 5.64
C VAL A 211 25.28 3.89 5.14
N PRO A 212 24.33 3.33 4.36
CA PRO A 212 24.49 1.99 3.82
C PRO A 212 25.73 1.86 2.94
N LYS A 213 26.73 1.13 3.41
CA LYS A 213 28.04 0.95 2.74
C LYS A 213 28.05 -0.15 1.67
N GLY A 214 26.93 -0.82 1.43
CA GLY A 214 26.86 -2.04 0.62
C GLY A 214 27.27 -1.92 -0.85
N VAL A 215 27.38 -0.68 -1.38
CA VAL A 215 27.79 -0.42 -2.76
C VAL A 215 28.59 0.88 -2.79
N PRO A 216 29.91 0.84 -2.71
CA PRO A 216 30.72 2.03 -2.91
C PRO A 216 30.54 2.51 -4.35
N ILE A 217 30.17 3.78 -4.53
CA ILE A 217 29.85 4.37 -5.81
C ILE A 217 30.52 5.73 -5.90
N ILE A 218 31.43 5.84 -6.85
CA ILE A 218 32.12 7.09 -7.18
C ILE A 218 31.42 7.70 -8.42
N PRO A 219 31.20 9.02 -8.48
CA PRO A 219 30.60 9.66 -9.64
C PRO A 219 31.40 9.32 -10.91
N GLY A 220 30.83 8.50 -11.75
CA GLY A 220 31.40 8.13 -13.04
C GLY A 220 30.68 8.85 -14.18
N SER A 221 31.40 9.09 -15.24
CA SER A 221 30.87 9.71 -16.45
C SER A 221 29.86 8.82 -17.16
N VAL A 222 28.86 9.48 -17.66
CA VAL A 222 27.75 8.94 -18.45
C VAL A 222 28.25 8.01 -19.56
N ILE A 223 27.61 6.88 -19.65
CA ILE A 223 27.85 5.90 -20.66
C ILE A 223 26.83 6.08 -21.78
N SER A 224 27.30 6.29 -22.97
CA SER A 224 26.44 6.29 -24.14
C SER A 224 26.45 4.92 -24.80
N MET A 225 25.29 4.30 -24.95
CA MET A 225 25.13 3.23 -25.92
C MET A 225 25.14 3.86 -27.32
N LYS A 226 26.22 3.70 -28.04
CA LYS A 226 26.29 4.10 -29.45
C LYS A 226 26.04 2.87 -30.30
N GLY A 227 24.81 2.72 -30.77
CA GLY A 227 24.50 1.86 -31.91
C GLY A 227 24.78 2.57 -33.23
N LYS A 228 25.49 1.94 -34.17
CA LYS A 228 25.45 2.33 -35.57
C LYS A 228 24.15 1.82 -36.19
N ALA A 229 23.44 2.66 -36.91
CA ALA A 229 22.30 2.22 -37.69
C ALA A 229 22.71 1.05 -38.61
N GLY A 230 22.12 -0.14 -38.39
CA GLY A 230 22.29 -1.30 -39.27
C GLY A 230 23.14 -2.46 -38.71
N ALA A 231 23.70 -2.38 -37.49
CA ALA A 231 24.33 -3.53 -36.85
C ALA A 231 23.80 -3.68 -35.41
N PRO A 232 23.63 -4.89 -34.90
CA PRO A 232 23.25 -5.12 -33.49
C PRO A 232 24.44 -4.77 -32.61
N ASN A 233 24.61 -3.51 -32.28
CA ASN A 233 25.65 -3.05 -31.38
C ASN A 233 25.11 -3.04 -29.92
N ASN A 234 25.28 -4.14 -29.30
CA ASN A 234 24.93 -4.42 -27.92
C ASN A 234 26.14 -4.14 -27.03
N ALA A 235 26.90 -3.08 -27.30
CA ALA A 235 28.11 -2.78 -26.56
C ALA A 235 27.92 -1.58 -25.64
N LEU A 236 28.28 -1.77 -24.39
CA LEU A 236 28.30 -0.75 -23.33
C LEU A 236 29.77 -0.40 -23.05
N ALA A 237 30.17 0.83 -23.30
CA ALA A 237 31.50 1.33 -22.97
C ALA A 237 31.44 2.06 -21.61
N LEU A 238 32.20 1.59 -20.64
CA LEU A 238 32.31 2.15 -19.30
C LEU A 238 33.63 2.92 -19.20
N SER A 239 33.53 4.22 -18.95
CA SER A 239 34.69 5.07 -18.71
C SER A 239 35.14 4.98 -17.27
N THR A 240 36.46 4.91 -17.04
CA THR A 240 37.06 4.69 -15.72
C THR A 240 37.22 5.93 -14.86
N ALA A 241 36.43 6.98 -15.11
CA ALA A 241 36.50 8.16 -14.25
C ALA A 241 35.92 7.91 -12.84
N GLY A 242 35.31 6.75 -12.59
CA GLY A 242 34.76 6.35 -11.31
C GLY A 242 34.00 5.01 -11.37
N GLU A 243 33.56 4.51 -10.23
CA GLU A 243 32.68 3.36 -10.17
C GLU A 243 31.30 3.71 -10.73
N SER A 244 30.67 2.77 -11.41
CA SER A 244 29.33 2.92 -11.96
C SER A 244 28.46 1.74 -11.57
N LEU A 245 27.20 2.00 -11.30
CA LEU A 245 26.17 0.99 -11.08
C LEU A 245 25.27 0.90 -12.30
N VAL A 246 25.20 -0.28 -12.89
CA VAL A 246 24.40 -0.56 -14.08
C VAL A 246 23.24 -1.48 -13.71
N LYS A 247 22.02 -1.02 -13.88
CA LYS A 247 20.81 -1.82 -13.75
C LYS A 247 20.36 -2.32 -15.11
N PHE A 248 20.13 -3.64 -15.22
CA PHE A 248 19.53 -4.24 -16.39
C PHE A 248 18.00 -4.18 -16.30
N GLU A 249 17.37 -3.57 -17.27
CA GLU A 249 15.90 -3.47 -17.39
C GLU A 249 15.29 -4.60 -18.23
N SER A 250 16.13 -5.45 -18.82
CA SER A 250 15.78 -6.67 -19.56
C SER A 250 16.85 -7.73 -19.35
N ASP A 251 16.53 -9.00 -19.57
CA ASP A 251 17.54 -10.06 -19.60
C ASP A 251 18.58 -9.79 -20.68
N ALA A 252 19.82 -10.14 -20.42
CA ALA A 252 20.95 -9.94 -21.31
C ALA A 252 21.93 -11.10 -21.20
N VAL A 253 22.60 -11.45 -22.29
CA VAL A 253 23.72 -12.38 -22.29
C VAL A 253 25.00 -11.63 -22.62
N LEU A 254 25.93 -11.60 -21.68
CA LEU A 254 27.22 -10.96 -21.82
C LEU A 254 28.14 -11.85 -22.66
N THR A 255 28.44 -11.42 -23.90
CA THR A 255 29.21 -12.22 -24.87
C THR A 255 30.69 -11.94 -24.80
N SER A 256 31.11 -10.71 -24.53
CA SER A 256 32.52 -10.37 -24.37
C SER A 256 32.76 -9.17 -23.48
N ILE A 257 33.96 -9.15 -22.85
CA ILE A 257 34.46 -8.03 -22.08
C ILE A 257 35.81 -7.64 -22.70
N SER A 258 35.97 -6.40 -23.09
CA SER A 258 37.22 -5.87 -23.61
C SER A 258 37.65 -4.58 -22.91
N VAL A 259 38.94 -4.40 -22.79
CA VAL A 259 39.57 -3.24 -22.18
C VAL A 259 40.11 -2.32 -23.27
N ASN A 260 39.91 -1.02 -23.14
CA ASN A 260 40.43 -0.06 -24.09
C ASN A 260 41.17 1.10 -23.36
N PRO A 261 42.42 1.40 -23.64
CA PRO A 261 43.31 0.77 -24.64
C PRO A 261 43.67 -0.67 -24.30
N LYS A 262 43.81 -1.51 -25.30
CA LYS A 262 44.27 -2.90 -25.09
C LYS A 262 45.62 -2.88 -24.42
N PRO A 263 45.80 -3.58 -23.29
CA PRO A 263 47.09 -3.69 -22.64
C PRO A 263 48.08 -4.39 -23.57
N LYS A 264 49.32 -3.94 -23.59
CA LYS A 264 50.41 -4.65 -24.27
C LYS A 264 50.68 -5.94 -23.54
N LYS A 265 51.36 -6.88 -24.20
CA LYS A 265 51.66 -8.23 -23.66
C LYS A 265 52.44 -8.21 -22.35
N GLU A 266 53.16 -7.11 -22.09
CA GLU A 266 54.04 -6.88 -20.94
C GLU A 266 53.34 -6.04 -19.84
N ASP A 267 52.14 -5.50 -20.08
CA ASP A 267 51.42 -4.69 -19.10
C ASP A 267 50.72 -5.60 -18.09
N THR A 268 50.82 -5.26 -16.83
CA THR A 268 50.05 -5.95 -15.77
C THR A 268 48.65 -5.39 -15.71
N PHE A 269 47.71 -6.28 -15.79
CA PHE A 269 46.27 -5.96 -15.74
C PHE A 269 45.58 -6.94 -14.80
N ASP A 270 45.02 -6.42 -13.73
CA ASP A 270 44.21 -7.20 -12.82
C ASP A 270 42.76 -6.72 -12.94
N ALA A 271 41.94 -7.51 -13.64
CA ALA A 271 40.48 -7.29 -13.78
C ALA A 271 39.70 -8.17 -12.81
N SER A 272 40.36 -8.91 -11.93
CA SER A 272 39.70 -9.73 -10.92
C SER A 272 38.90 -8.81 -9.98
N GLY A 273 37.61 -8.96 -9.94
CA GLY A 273 36.70 -8.11 -9.14
C GLY A 273 36.27 -6.79 -9.76
N ALA A 274 36.66 -6.49 -11.01
CA ALA A 274 36.27 -5.24 -11.69
C ALA A 274 34.74 -5.12 -11.96
N ILE A 275 34.05 -6.24 -12.00
CA ILE A 275 32.58 -6.27 -12.19
C ILE A 275 31.99 -7.23 -11.17
N LEU A 276 31.18 -6.72 -10.27
CA LEU A 276 30.47 -7.49 -9.26
C LEU A 276 28.97 -7.28 -9.41
N ALA A 277 28.23 -8.36 -9.49
CA ALA A 277 26.78 -8.29 -9.40
C ALA A 277 26.37 -8.03 -7.93
N VAL A 278 25.66 -6.95 -7.70
CA VAL A 278 25.24 -6.54 -6.37
C VAL A 278 24.00 -7.34 -5.96
N GLY A 279 24.09 -8.08 -4.87
CA GLY A 279 22.99 -8.92 -4.36
C GLY A 279 22.90 -10.31 -4.98
N SER A 280 23.90 -10.72 -5.78
CA SER A 280 24.05 -12.09 -6.27
C SER A 280 25.52 -12.53 -6.13
N SER A 281 25.76 -13.83 -6.09
CA SER A 281 27.09 -14.44 -6.10
C SER A 281 27.76 -14.46 -7.49
N LEU A 282 27.29 -13.64 -8.41
CA LEU A 282 27.76 -13.63 -9.79
C LEU A 282 28.99 -12.74 -9.92
N GLU A 283 30.18 -13.35 -9.95
CA GLU A 283 31.44 -12.68 -10.29
C GLU A 283 31.64 -12.70 -11.80
N VAL A 284 31.81 -11.53 -12.41
CA VAL A 284 32.13 -11.39 -13.82
C VAL A 284 33.63 -11.11 -13.94
N SER A 285 34.37 -12.03 -14.50
CA SER A 285 35.77 -11.84 -14.80
C SER A 285 36.01 -11.56 -16.29
N SER A 286 37.16 -11.04 -16.65
CA SER A 286 37.56 -10.82 -18.06
C SER A 286 37.52 -12.08 -18.94
N LYS A 287 37.38 -13.26 -18.33
CA LYS A 287 37.27 -14.57 -18.99
C LYS A 287 35.84 -15.10 -19.10
N SER A 288 34.86 -14.39 -18.56
CA SER A 288 33.46 -14.83 -18.59
C SER A 288 32.91 -14.70 -20.00
N LYS A 289 32.44 -15.80 -20.58
CA LYS A 289 31.71 -15.86 -21.84
C LYS A 289 30.30 -16.37 -21.59
N ASP A 290 29.34 -15.88 -22.35
CA ASP A 290 27.96 -16.33 -22.35
C ASP A 290 27.26 -16.28 -20.98
N LEU A 291 27.61 -15.25 -20.19
CA LEU A 291 27.05 -15.05 -18.87
C LEU A 291 25.65 -14.43 -19.00
N VAL A 292 24.63 -15.15 -18.51
CA VAL A 292 23.27 -14.64 -18.46
C VAL A 292 23.14 -13.65 -17.30
N VAL A 293 22.76 -12.42 -17.64
CA VAL A 293 22.46 -11.36 -16.66
C VAL A 293 20.95 -11.16 -16.64
N PRO A 294 20.26 -11.64 -15.60
CA PRO A 294 18.80 -11.48 -15.50
C PRO A 294 18.37 -10.02 -15.41
N LYS A 295 17.15 -9.76 -15.83
CA LYS A 295 16.48 -8.48 -15.60
C LYS A 295 16.55 -8.10 -14.12
N ASP A 296 16.65 -6.79 -13.86
CA ASP A 296 16.79 -6.19 -12.53
C ASP A 296 18.11 -6.53 -11.78
N THR A 297 19.05 -7.18 -12.45
CA THR A 297 20.40 -7.36 -11.93
C THR A 297 21.12 -6.02 -11.88
N LEU A 298 21.80 -5.78 -10.76
CA LEU A 298 22.66 -4.62 -10.56
C LEU A 298 24.10 -5.07 -10.64
N VAL A 299 24.85 -4.49 -11.58
CA VAL A 299 26.26 -4.76 -11.78
C VAL A 299 27.06 -3.53 -11.35
N ARG A 300 27.97 -3.73 -10.41
CA ARG A 300 28.94 -2.73 -9.99
C ARG A 300 30.15 -2.81 -10.90
N VAL A 301 30.51 -1.69 -11.50
CA VAL A 301 31.73 -1.57 -12.31
C VAL A 301 32.75 -0.75 -11.54
N ILE A 302 33.87 -1.36 -11.23
CA ILE A 302 34.98 -0.74 -10.50
C ILE A 302 35.99 -0.18 -11.50
N PRO A 303 36.50 1.06 -11.33
CA PRO A 303 37.58 1.58 -12.13
C PRO A 303 38.83 0.72 -11.94
N PHE A 304 39.53 0.47 -13.01
CA PHE A 304 40.78 -0.23 -12.97
C PHE A 304 41.86 0.53 -13.77
N GLU A 305 43.10 0.35 -13.40
CA GLU A 305 44.25 0.96 -14.04
C GLU A 305 45.09 -0.13 -14.71
N VAL A 306 45.57 0.18 -15.90
CA VAL A 306 46.59 -0.63 -16.57
C VAL A 306 47.96 -0.05 -16.21
N THR A 307 48.84 -0.86 -15.62
CA THR A 307 50.18 -0.48 -15.34
C THR A 307 51.08 -0.99 -16.45
N SER A 308 51.77 -0.09 -17.17
CA SER A 308 52.73 -0.47 -18.23
C SER A 308 53.97 -1.16 -17.63
N ALA A 309 54.69 -1.88 -18.46
CA ALA A 309 55.97 -2.49 -18.06
C ALA A 309 56.97 -1.46 -17.49
N GLU A 310 56.81 -0.19 -17.85
CA GLU A 310 57.63 0.93 -17.36
C GLU A 310 57.08 1.53 -16.05
N GLY A 311 56.06 0.92 -15.43
CA GLY A 311 55.45 1.38 -14.19
C GLY A 311 54.50 2.55 -14.33
N LYS A 312 54.18 2.99 -15.54
CA LYS A 312 53.25 4.09 -15.78
C LYS A 312 51.79 3.61 -15.71
N LYS A 313 51.04 4.16 -14.77
CA LYS A 313 49.59 3.89 -14.63
C LYS A 313 48.78 4.67 -15.63
N SER A 314 47.91 4.00 -16.36
CA SER A 314 46.95 4.61 -17.29
C SER A 314 45.53 4.16 -16.99
N LYS A 315 44.57 5.11 -17.08
CA LYS A 315 43.15 4.82 -16.96
C LYS A 315 42.69 4.04 -18.18
N ALA A 316 41.94 2.98 -17.96
CA ALA A 316 41.36 2.17 -19.01
C ALA A 316 39.83 2.28 -19.04
N SER A 317 39.22 1.99 -20.16
CA SER A 317 37.76 1.86 -20.27
C SER A 317 37.36 0.42 -20.52
N LEU A 318 36.26 0.00 -19.93
CA LEU A 318 35.71 -1.33 -20.09
C LEU A 318 34.60 -1.31 -21.14
N LYS A 319 34.64 -2.24 -22.08
CA LYS A 319 33.59 -2.45 -23.07
C LYS A 319 32.96 -3.80 -22.83
N LEU A 320 31.63 -3.80 -22.54
CA LEU A 320 30.82 -4.99 -22.42
C LEU A 320 30.02 -5.17 -23.70
N GLU A 321 30.03 -6.36 -24.25
CA GLU A 321 29.24 -6.71 -25.44
C GLU A 321 28.19 -7.76 -25.06
N PHE A 322 26.95 -7.57 -25.55
CA PHE A 322 25.81 -8.45 -25.30
C PHE A 322 25.30 -9.04 -26.61
N ASP A 323 24.61 -10.16 -26.55
CA ASP A 323 24.01 -10.88 -27.68
C ASP A 323 22.82 -10.10 -28.29
N GLN A 324 22.10 -9.35 -27.47
CA GLN A 324 20.92 -8.57 -27.87
C GLN A 324 20.95 -7.14 -27.29
N PRO A 325 20.21 -6.18 -27.89
CA PRO A 325 20.04 -4.84 -27.35
C PRO A 325 19.36 -4.90 -25.99
N SER A 326 20.11 -4.70 -24.92
CA SER A 326 19.62 -4.74 -23.56
C SER A 326 19.27 -3.34 -23.09
N LYS A 327 18.09 -3.17 -22.48
CA LYS A 327 17.77 -1.91 -21.80
C LYS A 327 18.56 -1.82 -20.50
N ILE A 328 19.42 -0.85 -20.43
CA ILE A 328 20.33 -0.64 -19.30
C ILE A 328 20.11 0.76 -18.77
N ARG A 329 20.00 0.88 -17.45
CA ARG A 329 20.01 2.15 -16.75
C ARG A 329 21.28 2.31 -15.96
N VAL A 330 22.06 3.33 -16.25
CA VAL A 330 23.18 3.73 -15.42
C VAL A 330 22.69 4.65 -14.33
N THR A 331 22.92 4.28 -13.10
CA THR A 331 22.58 5.10 -11.94
C THR A 331 23.82 5.90 -11.53
N ALA A 332 23.77 7.22 -11.68
CA ALA A 332 24.79 8.08 -11.13
C ALA A 332 24.72 8.00 -9.58
N PRO A 333 25.84 7.73 -8.92
CA PRO A 333 25.92 7.68 -7.48
C PRO A 333 25.75 9.08 -6.87
N ARG A 334 25.21 9.15 -5.64
CA ARG A 334 25.32 10.34 -4.81
C ARG A 334 26.58 10.21 -3.97
N SER A 335 27.55 11.10 -4.15
CA SER A 335 28.62 11.24 -3.19
C SER A 335 28.11 11.98 -1.95
N GLN A 336 28.48 11.52 -0.77
CA GLN A 336 28.43 12.36 0.43
C GLN A 336 29.67 13.26 0.43
N ASN A 337 29.59 14.40 1.10
CA ASN A 337 30.64 15.42 1.15
C ASN A 337 32.01 14.92 1.64
N ASP A 338 32.08 13.73 2.22
CA ASP A 338 33.28 13.15 2.82
C ASP A 338 33.93 12.04 1.99
N GLY A 339 33.53 11.85 0.73
CA GLY A 339 34.12 10.85 -0.15
C GLY A 339 33.70 9.40 0.09
N ASP A 340 32.87 9.12 1.08
CA ASP A 340 32.32 7.80 1.33
C ASP A 340 31.23 7.45 0.30
N ALA A 341 31.42 6.34 -0.35
CA ALA A 341 30.47 5.83 -1.32
C ALA A 341 29.30 5.11 -0.62
N PHE A 342 28.07 5.32 -1.08
CA PHE A 342 26.87 4.75 -0.49
C PHE A 342 25.94 4.16 -1.56
N ALA A 343 24.96 3.36 -1.12
CA ALA A 343 24.01 2.74 -2.02
C ALA A 343 23.17 3.80 -2.79
N PRO A 344 23.00 3.65 -4.12
CA PRO A 344 22.23 4.60 -4.91
C PRO A 344 20.82 4.78 -4.37
N ASN A 345 20.33 6.03 -4.41
CA ASN A 345 19.03 6.42 -3.89
C ASN A 345 18.83 6.23 -2.38
N SER A 346 19.84 5.78 -1.63
CA SER A 346 19.77 5.77 -0.17
C SER A 346 19.83 7.20 0.37
N PRO A 347 18.98 7.54 1.34
CA PRO A 347 19.08 8.85 1.99
C PRO A 347 20.30 8.92 2.93
N THR A 348 20.81 10.13 3.14
CA THR A 348 21.82 10.36 4.19
C THR A 348 21.21 10.14 5.58
N ASN A 349 22.04 9.96 6.59
CA ASN A 349 21.58 9.78 7.98
C ASN A 349 20.74 10.93 8.46
N GLU A 350 21.20 12.16 8.25
CA GLU A 350 20.50 13.35 8.64
C GLU A 350 19.09 13.42 8.02
N LYS A 351 18.99 13.13 6.72
CA LYS A 351 17.71 13.13 6.03
C LYS A 351 16.80 11.99 6.47
N TRP A 352 17.37 10.81 6.74
CA TRP A 352 16.61 9.62 7.15
C TRP A 352 16.08 9.75 8.58
N ALA A 353 16.85 10.36 9.48
CA ALA A 353 16.48 10.55 10.88
C ALA A 353 15.69 11.86 11.15
N ALA A 354 15.65 12.78 10.18
CA ALA A 354 15.01 14.09 10.36
C ALA A 354 13.48 13.98 10.41
N PRO A 355 12.84 14.44 11.48
CA PRO A 355 11.39 14.64 11.50
C PRO A 355 11.00 15.80 10.57
N PHE A 356 9.88 15.66 9.88
CA PHE A 356 9.41 16.62 8.86
C PHE A 356 10.48 16.93 7.80
N GLY A 357 11.20 15.86 7.40
CA GLY A 357 12.37 15.96 6.56
C GLY A 357 12.04 16.04 5.05
N PRO A 358 13.05 16.37 4.24
CA PRO A 358 12.86 16.57 2.79
C PRO A 358 12.52 15.29 2.02
N LEU A 359 12.64 14.10 2.63
CA LEU A 359 12.28 12.83 2.00
C LEU A 359 10.76 12.64 1.90
N THR A 360 9.99 13.33 2.74
CA THR A 360 8.54 13.19 2.83
C THR A 360 7.83 13.90 1.68
N SER A 361 8.36 15.02 1.20
CA SER A 361 7.74 15.82 0.13
C SER A 361 8.74 16.12 -0.98
N LYS A 362 8.44 15.63 -2.18
CA LYS A 362 9.21 15.92 -3.40
C LYS A 362 9.12 17.40 -3.81
N ASN A 363 8.12 18.11 -3.32
CA ASN A 363 7.77 19.48 -3.72
C ASN A 363 8.29 20.55 -2.75
N GLY A 364 9.08 20.16 -1.72
CA GLY A 364 9.75 21.11 -0.82
C GLY A 364 8.91 21.64 0.35
N TYR A 365 7.74 21.06 0.63
CA TYR A 365 6.86 21.44 1.75
C TYR A 365 6.61 20.25 2.70
N PRO A 366 7.64 19.72 3.39
CA PRO A 366 7.51 18.48 4.17
C PRO A 366 6.55 18.61 5.36
N ILE A 367 6.54 19.74 6.06
CA ILE A 367 5.62 19.99 7.19
C ILE A 367 4.17 19.97 6.71
N LEU A 368 3.86 20.69 5.63
CA LEU A 368 2.52 20.76 5.06
C LEU A 368 2.04 19.36 4.61
N TYR A 369 2.89 18.62 3.92
CA TYR A 369 2.61 17.26 3.47
C TYR A 369 2.35 16.34 4.67
N THR A 370 3.21 16.34 5.69
CA THR A 370 3.11 15.46 6.85
C THR A 370 1.84 15.73 7.66
N TYR A 371 1.50 17.00 7.94
CA TYR A 371 0.25 17.31 8.63
C TYR A 371 -0.98 16.95 7.80
N SER A 372 -0.93 17.17 6.50
CA SER A 372 -2.01 16.73 5.61
C SER A 372 -2.17 15.22 5.60
N LEU A 373 -1.06 14.48 5.59
CA LEU A 373 -1.05 13.02 5.70
C LEU A 373 -1.65 12.54 7.04
N ILE A 374 -1.26 13.14 8.16
CA ILE A 374 -1.81 12.81 9.49
C ILE A 374 -3.33 13.03 9.51
N ILE A 375 -3.80 14.17 9.02
CA ILE A 375 -5.25 14.46 8.90
C ILE A 375 -5.92 13.42 8.01
N ALA A 376 -5.33 13.09 6.84
CA ALA A 376 -5.85 12.07 5.97
C ALA A 376 -6.00 10.71 6.67
N LEU A 377 -4.97 10.28 7.40
CA LEU A 377 -4.96 8.97 8.07
C LEU A 377 -5.93 8.92 9.25
N VAL A 378 -5.93 9.93 10.12
CA VAL A 378 -6.80 9.99 11.31
C VAL A 378 -8.26 10.12 10.90
N CYS A 379 -8.59 11.14 10.12
CA CYS A 379 -9.97 11.40 9.69
C CYS A 379 -10.44 10.37 8.65
N GLY A 380 -9.54 9.94 7.77
CA GLY A 380 -9.86 8.94 6.74
C GLY A 380 -10.19 7.58 7.32
N THR A 381 -9.47 7.10 8.35
CA THR A 381 -9.83 5.87 9.07
C THR A 381 -11.29 5.90 9.53
N ALA A 382 -11.74 7.05 10.03
CA ALA A 382 -13.13 7.27 10.44
C ALA A 382 -14.11 7.53 9.28
N GLY A 383 -13.61 7.59 8.04
CA GLY A 383 -14.38 7.81 6.82
C GLY A 383 -14.35 6.65 5.82
N LEU A 384 -13.78 5.48 6.18
CA LEU A 384 -13.68 4.33 5.28
C LEU A 384 -14.93 3.45 5.33
N PRO A 385 -15.75 3.39 4.27
CA PRO A 385 -17.01 2.66 4.29
C PRO A 385 -16.87 1.18 4.63
N HIS A 386 -15.85 0.49 4.09
CA HIS A 386 -15.64 -0.94 4.32
C HIS A 386 -15.31 -1.28 5.79
N ILE A 387 -14.62 -0.39 6.51
CA ILE A 387 -14.37 -0.55 7.95
C ILE A 387 -15.64 -0.23 8.75
N LEU A 388 -16.33 0.83 8.38
CA LEU A 388 -17.50 1.32 9.11
C LEU A 388 -18.67 0.32 9.09
N VAL A 389 -18.90 -0.37 7.97
CA VAL A 389 -19.96 -1.39 7.89
C VAL A 389 -19.73 -2.55 8.84
N ARG A 390 -18.49 -2.79 9.28
CA ARG A 390 -18.18 -3.83 10.26
C ARG A 390 -18.77 -3.56 11.65
N PHE A 391 -19.02 -2.31 12.00
CA PHE A 391 -19.66 -2.01 13.27
C PHE A 391 -21.12 -2.49 13.32
N TYR A 392 -21.79 -2.55 12.17
CA TYR A 392 -23.15 -3.11 12.08
C TYR A 392 -23.20 -4.64 12.32
N THR A 393 -22.07 -5.34 12.27
CA THR A 393 -22.03 -6.77 12.57
C THR A 393 -21.97 -7.09 14.07
N ASN A 394 -21.68 -6.09 14.93
CA ASN A 394 -21.71 -6.23 16.38
C ASN A 394 -23.17 -6.31 16.88
N PRO A 395 -23.43 -6.99 18.02
CA PRO A 395 -24.77 -7.06 18.59
C PRO A 395 -25.31 -5.69 19.05
N ASP A 396 -24.45 -4.86 19.66
CA ASP A 396 -24.82 -3.58 20.26
C ASP A 396 -23.70 -2.54 20.16
N GLY A 397 -23.97 -1.28 20.54
CA GLY A 397 -23.00 -0.18 20.48
C GLY A 397 -21.88 -0.31 21.51
N LYS A 398 -22.11 -0.97 22.66
CA LYS A 398 -21.08 -1.25 23.67
C LYS A 398 -20.07 -2.27 23.12
N SER A 399 -20.56 -3.30 22.44
CA SER A 399 -19.72 -4.29 21.74
C SER A 399 -18.94 -3.65 20.60
N ALA A 400 -19.55 -2.71 19.84
CA ALA A 400 -18.84 -1.97 18.79
C ALA A 400 -17.66 -1.15 19.35
N LYS A 401 -17.85 -0.44 20.47
CA LYS A 401 -16.76 0.27 21.17
C LYS A 401 -15.67 -0.68 21.66
N ARG A 402 -16.03 -1.79 22.29
CA ARG A 402 -15.06 -2.80 22.75
C ARG A 402 -14.29 -3.42 21.57
N THR A 403 -14.97 -3.70 20.48
CA THR A 403 -14.34 -4.16 19.24
C THR A 403 -13.30 -3.15 18.76
N THR A 404 -13.64 -1.87 18.74
CA THR A 404 -12.72 -0.80 18.28
C THR A 404 -11.48 -0.69 19.18
N LEU A 405 -11.66 -0.83 20.50
CA LEU A 405 -10.54 -0.86 21.44
C LEU A 405 -9.60 -2.04 21.17
N TRP A 406 -10.14 -3.24 20.98
CA TRP A 406 -9.33 -4.41 20.65
C TRP A 406 -8.64 -4.28 19.29
N VAL A 407 -9.30 -3.69 18.28
CA VAL A 407 -8.65 -3.38 16.99
C VAL A 407 -7.45 -2.47 17.19
N MET A 408 -7.58 -1.42 18.00
CA MET A 408 -6.47 -0.50 18.27
C MET A 408 -5.28 -1.21 18.92
N VAL A 409 -5.52 -2.10 19.89
CA VAL A 409 -4.47 -2.92 20.52
C VAL A 409 -3.83 -3.86 19.51
N MET A 410 -4.63 -4.54 18.70
CA MET A 410 -4.16 -5.50 17.70
C MET A 410 -3.34 -4.82 16.60
N LEU A 411 -3.73 -3.62 16.16
CA LEU A 411 -2.96 -2.82 15.20
C LEU A 411 -1.64 -2.34 15.80
N GLY A 412 -1.67 -1.85 17.05
CA GLY A 412 -0.48 -1.42 17.78
C GLY A 412 0.56 -2.54 17.87
N ALA A 413 0.12 -3.74 18.28
CA ALA A 413 0.99 -4.91 18.36
C ALA A 413 1.63 -5.29 17.01
N PHE A 414 0.88 -5.16 15.92
CA PHE A 414 1.40 -5.41 14.58
C PHE A 414 2.44 -4.35 14.16
N TYR A 415 2.14 -3.07 14.37
CA TYR A 415 3.00 -1.98 13.89
C TYR A 415 4.32 -1.83 14.64
N VAL A 416 4.53 -2.52 15.76
CA VAL A 416 5.84 -2.61 16.42
C VAL A 416 6.91 -3.22 15.51
N PHE A 417 6.51 -4.15 14.62
CA PHE A 417 7.45 -4.86 13.76
C PHE A 417 7.86 -4.08 12.50
N THR A 418 7.06 -3.13 12.03
CA THR A 418 7.36 -2.42 10.78
C THR A 418 8.63 -1.57 10.83
N PRO A 419 8.96 -0.84 11.93
CA PRO A 419 10.23 -0.15 12.05
C PRO A 419 11.42 -1.11 12.10
N MET A 420 11.26 -2.27 12.73
CA MET A 420 12.30 -3.29 12.78
C MET A 420 12.69 -3.74 11.37
N TRP A 421 11.70 -4.12 10.56
CA TRP A 421 11.93 -4.52 9.18
C TRP A 421 12.51 -3.41 8.30
N GLY A 422 12.04 -2.16 8.47
CA GLY A 422 12.57 -1.01 7.73
C GLY A 422 14.03 -0.72 8.05
N SER A 423 14.41 -0.77 9.34
CA SER A 423 15.79 -0.59 9.79
C SER A 423 16.70 -1.72 9.32
N LEU A 424 16.25 -2.99 9.44
CA LEU A 424 16.97 -4.15 8.91
C LEU A 424 17.20 -4.02 7.40
N GLY A 425 16.16 -3.61 6.63
CA GLY A 425 16.27 -3.40 5.19
C GLY A 425 17.36 -2.39 4.84
N ARG A 426 17.42 -1.28 5.59
CA ARG A 426 18.43 -0.24 5.38
C ARG A 426 19.85 -0.75 5.59
N THR A 427 20.08 -1.56 6.62
CA THR A 427 21.43 -2.04 6.98
C THR A 427 21.89 -3.25 6.17
N VAL A 428 20.99 -4.20 5.94
CA VAL A 428 21.34 -5.52 5.41
C VAL A 428 21.13 -5.60 3.90
N MET A 429 20.18 -4.84 3.36
CA MET A 429 19.78 -4.97 1.96
C MET A 429 19.71 -3.63 1.20
N PRO A 430 20.81 -2.83 1.20
CA PRO A 430 20.83 -1.51 0.56
C PRO A 430 20.57 -1.56 -0.95
N ILE A 431 20.70 -2.72 -1.59
CA ILE A 431 20.33 -2.96 -2.99
C ILE A 431 18.90 -2.56 -3.32
N LEU A 432 17.99 -2.64 -2.34
CA LEU A 432 16.58 -2.25 -2.52
C LEU A 432 16.40 -0.76 -2.76
N TYR A 433 17.33 0.09 -2.30
CA TYR A 433 17.34 1.51 -2.68
C TYR A 433 17.68 1.70 -4.16
N ALA A 434 18.72 1.03 -4.62
CA ALA A 434 19.18 1.11 -6.02
C ALA A 434 18.10 0.63 -6.99
N SER A 435 17.37 -0.42 -6.64
CA SER A 435 16.29 -0.98 -7.46
C SER A 435 14.92 -0.30 -7.26
N ASN A 436 14.82 0.70 -6.37
CA ASN A 436 13.54 1.33 -5.98
C ASN A 436 12.46 0.33 -5.56
N SER A 437 12.86 -0.75 -4.90
CA SER A 437 11.98 -1.85 -4.48
C SER A 437 11.96 -2.05 -2.96
N THR A 438 12.03 -0.97 -2.19
CA THR A 438 12.05 -1.03 -0.71
C THR A 438 10.81 -1.71 -0.11
N ASP A 439 9.67 -1.71 -0.80
CA ASP A 439 8.47 -2.46 -0.40
C ASP A 439 8.71 -3.97 -0.30
N MET A 440 9.77 -4.50 -0.95
CA MET A 440 10.13 -5.91 -0.91
C MET A 440 10.99 -6.29 0.31
N ALA A 441 11.33 -5.35 1.18
CA ALA A 441 12.24 -5.58 2.31
C ALA A 441 11.81 -6.78 3.18
N ILE A 442 10.55 -6.82 3.64
CA ILE A 442 10.04 -7.90 4.50
C ILE A 442 10.16 -9.28 3.83
N ILE A 443 9.98 -9.35 2.52
CA ILE A 443 9.96 -10.60 1.77
C ILE A 443 11.37 -11.09 1.45
N LYS A 444 12.25 -10.16 1.06
CA LYS A 444 13.59 -10.51 0.60
C LYS A 444 14.63 -10.60 1.72
N LEU A 445 14.47 -9.87 2.83
CA LEU A 445 15.42 -9.91 3.94
C LEU A 445 15.70 -11.32 4.48
N PRO A 446 14.70 -12.19 4.69
CA PRO A 446 14.96 -13.55 5.16
C PRO A 446 15.91 -14.36 4.26
N THR A 447 15.92 -14.10 2.95
CA THR A 447 16.80 -14.81 2.01
C THR A 447 18.28 -14.43 2.16
N MET A 448 18.58 -13.40 2.96
CA MET A 448 19.97 -12.99 3.26
C MET A 448 20.62 -13.80 4.39
N LEU A 449 19.88 -14.70 5.01
CA LEU A 449 20.43 -15.58 6.05
C LEU A 449 21.39 -16.60 5.43
N GLY A 450 22.51 -16.86 6.12
CA GLY A 450 23.50 -17.83 5.66
C GLY A 450 22.98 -19.28 5.54
N ASN A 451 21.83 -19.59 6.15
CA ASN A 451 21.13 -20.85 5.94
C ASN A 451 20.04 -20.66 4.87
N GLU A 452 20.32 -21.09 3.65
CA GLU A 452 19.46 -20.91 2.48
C GLU A 452 18.05 -21.51 2.68
N THR A 453 17.96 -22.73 3.22
CA THR A 453 16.67 -23.41 3.46
C THR A 453 15.82 -22.64 4.46
N LEU A 454 16.40 -22.22 5.59
CA LEU A 454 15.72 -21.41 6.59
C LEU A 454 15.28 -20.06 6.02
N GLY A 455 16.16 -19.43 5.24
CA GLY A 455 15.87 -18.17 4.55
C GLY A 455 14.64 -18.28 3.64
N HIS A 456 14.56 -19.32 2.82
CA HIS A 456 13.43 -19.58 1.93
C HIS A 456 12.14 -19.94 2.68
N ILE A 457 12.22 -20.67 3.79
CA ILE A 457 11.05 -20.94 4.65
C ILE A 457 10.50 -19.63 5.23
N LEU A 458 11.35 -18.80 5.80
CA LEU A 458 10.93 -17.52 6.38
C LEU A 458 10.41 -16.54 5.31
N ALA A 459 11.05 -16.49 4.14
CA ALA A 459 10.56 -15.74 2.98
C ALA A 459 9.18 -16.26 2.52
N GLY A 460 8.94 -17.56 2.57
CA GLY A 460 7.64 -18.19 2.31
C GLY A 460 6.59 -17.75 3.31
N ILE A 461 6.92 -17.73 4.61
CA ILE A 461 6.02 -17.29 5.67
C ILE A 461 5.67 -15.79 5.50
N THR A 462 6.67 -14.93 5.28
CA THR A 462 6.42 -13.50 5.05
C THR A 462 5.61 -13.24 3.78
N SER A 463 5.84 -14.04 2.73
CA SER A 463 5.07 -14.00 1.48
C SER A 463 3.61 -14.38 1.72
N ALA A 464 3.34 -15.46 2.45
CA ALA A 464 1.98 -15.85 2.83
C ALA A 464 1.27 -14.75 3.64
N GLY A 465 2.00 -14.08 4.55
CA GLY A 465 1.52 -12.92 5.29
C GLY A 465 1.16 -11.74 4.40
N ALA A 466 1.97 -11.44 3.40
CA ALA A 466 1.71 -10.42 2.40
C ALA A 466 0.45 -10.76 1.58
N PHE A 467 0.33 -12.01 1.10
CA PHE A 467 -0.87 -12.49 0.42
C PHE A 467 -2.12 -12.37 1.30
N ALA A 468 -2.04 -12.79 2.56
CA ALA A 468 -3.13 -12.60 3.52
C ALA A 468 -3.50 -11.11 3.68
N ALA A 469 -2.51 -10.19 3.60
CA ALA A 469 -2.75 -8.76 3.77
C ALA A 469 -3.56 -8.15 2.62
N PHE A 470 -3.12 -8.32 1.36
CA PHE A 470 -3.89 -7.75 0.25
C PHE A 470 -5.19 -8.52 -0.02
N MET A 471 -5.22 -9.85 0.20
CA MET A 471 -6.45 -10.61 0.06
C MET A 471 -7.53 -10.19 1.05
N SER A 472 -7.20 -9.99 2.33
CA SER A 472 -8.17 -9.60 3.35
C SER A 472 -8.75 -8.21 3.10
N THR A 473 -7.92 -7.24 2.76
CA THR A 473 -8.37 -5.88 2.50
C THR A 473 -9.17 -5.79 1.22
N PHE A 474 -8.71 -6.44 0.14
CA PHE A 474 -9.46 -6.46 -1.12
C PHE A 474 -10.83 -7.13 -0.96
N SER A 475 -10.92 -8.25 -0.20
CA SER A 475 -12.21 -8.89 0.06
C SER A 475 -13.19 -7.98 0.81
N GLY A 476 -12.72 -7.22 1.80
CA GLY A 476 -13.56 -6.28 2.55
C GLY A 476 -14.05 -5.11 1.69
N LEU A 477 -13.16 -4.53 0.88
CA LEU A 477 -13.51 -3.50 -0.08
C LEU A 477 -14.55 -4.01 -1.08
N LEU A 478 -14.34 -5.18 -1.63
CA LEU A 478 -15.23 -5.79 -2.61
C LEU A 478 -16.61 -6.10 -2.01
N VAL A 479 -16.66 -6.64 -0.77
CA VAL A 479 -17.93 -6.84 -0.04
C VAL A 479 -18.67 -5.53 0.17
N SER A 480 -17.98 -4.49 0.62
CA SER A 480 -18.58 -3.18 0.87
C SER A 480 -19.13 -2.54 -0.40
N MET A 481 -18.34 -2.52 -1.48
CA MET A 481 -18.77 -1.95 -2.77
C MET A 481 -19.91 -2.75 -3.41
N SER A 482 -19.81 -4.09 -3.39
CA SER A 482 -20.86 -4.97 -3.93
C SER A 482 -22.14 -4.90 -3.10
N GLY A 483 -21.99 -4.78 -1.77
CA GLY A 483 -23.11 -4.56 -0.85
C GLY A 483 -23.83 -3.22 -1.13
N ALA A 484 -23.08 -2.15 -1.27
CA ALA A 484 -23.60 -0.85 -1.63
C ALA A 484 -24.27 -0.88 -3.02
N PHE A 485 -23.68 -1.55 -3.99
CA PHE A 485 -24.31 -1.72 -5.31
C PHE A 485 -25.64 -2.49 -5.20
N ALA A 486 -25.64 -3.64 -4.56
CA ALA A 486 -26.82 -4.50 -4.48
C ALA A 486 -27.95 -3.92 -3.61
N HIS A 487 -27.58 -3.32 -2.48
CA HIS A 487 -28.55 -2.74 -1.56
C HIS A 487 -28.99 -1.34 -1.97
N ASP A 488 -28.02 -0.43 -2.20
CA ASP A 488 -28.31 0.98 -2.41
C ASP A 488 -28.67 1.30 -3.86
N ILE A 489 -27.88 0.79 -4.83
CA ILE A 489 -28.13 1.10 -6.25
C ILE A 489 -29.26 0.20 -6.78
N TYR A 490 -29.07 -1.12 -6.74
CA TYR A 490 -30.08 -2.03 -7.30
C TYR A 490 -31.36 -2.03 -6.48
N GLY A 491 -31.26 -2.25 -5.14
CA GLY A 491 -32.40 -2.48 -4.25
C GLY A 491 -33.14 -1.23 -3.79
N LYS A 492 -32.57 -0.02 -3.93
CA LYS A 492 -33.23 1.22 -3.50
C LYS A 492 -33.43 2.23 -4.63
N ILE A 493 -32.58 2.20 -5.69
CA ILE A 493 -32.66 3.17 -6.78
C ILE A 493 -33.28 2.54 -8.03
N ILE A 494 -32.79 1.36 -8.48
CA ILE A 494 -33.21 0.75 -9.76
C ILE A 494 -34.50 -0.06 -9.58
N LYS A 495 -34.53 -0.96 -8.57
CA LYS A 495 -35.66 -1.86 -8.34
C LYS A 495 -35.99 -1.95 -6.83
N PRO A 496 -36.72 -0.95 -6.28
CA PRO A 496 -37.08 -0.91 -4.84
C PRO A 496 -37.82 -2.14 -4.34
N GLU A 497 -38.66 -2.74 -5.18
CA GLU A 497 -39.46 -3.94 -4.88
C GLU A 497 -38.68 -5.27 -5.10
N SER A 498 -37.35 -5.21 -5.26
CA SER A 498 -36.53 -6.41 -5.48
C SER A 498 -36.58 -7.36 -4.30
N SER A 499 -36.75 -8.65 -4.59
CA SER A 499 -36.71 -9.69 -3.57
C SER A 499 -35.28 -9.86 -2.98
N SER A 500 -35.21 -10.48 -1.81
CA SER A 500 -33.96 -10.82 -1.15
C SER A 500 -32.99 -11.61 -2.06
N ASP A 501 -33.49 -12.54 -2.83
CA ASP A 501 -32.67 -13.38 -3.73
C ASP A 501 -32.20 -12.58 -4.95
N GLN A 502 -33.01 -11.65 -5.45
CA GLN A 502 -32.59 -10.73 -6.50
C GLN A 502 -31.45 -9.82 -6.04
N ARG A 503 -31.49 -9.32 -4.78
CA ARG A 503 -30.41 -8.52 -4.20
C ARG A 503 -29.13 -9.34 -3.99
N LYS A 504 -29.24 -10.59 -3.53
CA LYS A 504 -28.09 -11.51 -3.44
C LYS A 504 -27.47 -11.78 -4.83
N THR A 505 -28.31 -11.97 -5.85
CA THR A 505 -27.85 -12.15 -7.23
C THR A 505 -27.17 -10.88 -7.76
N ALA A 506 -27.75 -9.71 -7.53
CA ALA A 506 -27.14 -8.42 -7.89
C ALA A 506 -25.78 -8.22 -7.19
N PHE A 507 -25.65 -8.64 -5.93
CA PHE A 507 -24.36 -8.61 -5.21
C PHE A 507 -23.29 -9.46 -5.91
N LYS A 508 -23.64 -10.68 -6.32
CA LYS A 508 -22.69 -11.57 -7.00
C LYS A 508 -22.19 -10.98 -8.33
N PHE A 509 -23.08 -10.45 -9.15
CA PHE A 509 -22.70 -9.78 -10.40
C PHE A 509 -21.89 -8.52 -10.15
N ALA A 510 -22.28 -7.70 -9.15
CA ALA A 510 -21.51 -6.54 -8.74
C ALA A 510 -20.10 -6.91 -8.28
N ALA A 511 -19.95 -7.99 -7.48
CA ALA A 511 -18.64 -8.45 -7.03
C ALA A 511 -17.73 -8.81 -8.22
N VAL A 512 -18.25 -9.50 -9.22
CA VAL A 512 -17.49 -9.85 -10.43
C VAL A 512 -17.12 -8.60 -11.22
N GLY A 513 -18.07 -7.68 -11.47
CA GLY A 513 -17.81 -6.46 -12.22
C GLY A 513 -16.83 -5.52 -11.53
N ILE A 514 -17.01 -5.27 -10.23
CA ILE A 514 -16.12 -4.43 -9.41
C ILE A 514 -14.74 -5.08 -9.29
N GLY A 515 -14.67 -6.40 -9.13
CA GLY A 515 -13.42 -7.14 -9.11
C GLY A 515 -12.63 -6.99 -10.42
N ALA A 516 -13.30 -7.11 -11.56
CA ALA A 516 -12.68 -6.92 -12.87
C ALA A 516 -12.16 -5.47 -13.05
N ILE A 517 -12.95 -4.45 -12.68
CA ILE A 517 -12.52 -3.06 -12.72
C ILE A 517 -11.31 -2.84 -11.81
N SER A 518 -11.30 -3.41 -10.60
CA SER A 518 -10.18 -3.29 -9.66
C SER A 518 -8.89 -3.92 -10.20
N MET A 519 -8.98 -5.06 -10.88
CA MET A 519 -7.84 -5.69 -11.56
C MET A 519 -7.31 -4.79 -12.69
N LEU A 520 -8.17 -4.22 -13.51
CA LEU A 520 -7.78 -3.28 -14.57
C LEU A 520 -7.09 -2.03 -14.01
N LEU A 521 -7.64 -1.44 -12.94
CA LEU A 521 -7.03 -0.29 -12.26
C LEU A 521 -5.66 -0.66 -11.67
N GLY A 522 -5.51 -1.88 -11.15
CA GLY A 522 -4.24 -2.39 -10.63
C GLY A 522 -3.12 -2.39 -11.67
N LEU A 523 -3.44 -2.67 -12.95
CA LEU A 523 -2.46 -2.65 -14.04
C LEU A 523 -1.91 -1.25 -14.33
N LEU A 524 -2.65 -0.19 -13.99
CA LEU A 524 -2.27 1.19 -14.28
C LEU A 524 -1.33 1.80 -13.23
N VAL A 525 -1.16 1.16 -12.06
CA VAL A 525 -0.53 1.78 -10.88
C VAL A 525 0.81 1.16 -10.47
N GLU A 526 1.44 0.36 -11.30
CA GLU A 526 2.72 -0.33 -11.01
C GLU A 526 3.81 0.62 -10.51
N SER A 527 3.86 1.86 -11.00
CA SER A 527 4.92 2.83 -10.68
C SER A 527 4.70 3.65 -9.40
N PHE A 528 3.52 3.58 -8.76
CA PHE A 528 3.23 4.35 -7.55
C PHE A 528 3.57 3.58 -6.28
N ASP A 529 3.99 4.26 -5.21
CA ASP A 529 4.23 3.62 -3.90
C ASP A 529 2.90 3.13 -3.29
N ILE A 530 2.91 1.91 -2.73
CA ILE A 530 1.71 1.26 -2.17
C ILE A 530 1.08 2.12 -1.07
N ALA A 531 1.89 2.60 -0.12
CA ALA A 531 1.39 3.37 1.01
C ALA A 531 0.89 4.77 0.61
N MET A 532 1.50 5.40 -0.41
CA MET A 532 1.04 6.68 -0.94
C MET A 532 -0.39 6.57 -1.51
N MET A 533 -0.66 5.52 -2.29
CA MET A 533 -2.00 5.28 -2.85
C MET A 533 -3.06 5.04 -1.77
N VAL A 534 -2.69 4.34 -0.69
CA VAL A 534 -3.58 4.20 0.48
C VAL A 534 -3.85 5.56 1.11
N GLY A 535 -2.84 6.42 1.27
CA GLY A 535 -3.00 7.79 1.75
C GLY A 535 -4.01 8.60 0.93
N TRP A 536 -4.06 8.40 -0.38
CA TRP A 536 -5.05 9.05 -1.26
C TRP A 536 -6.49 8.58 -0.99
N ALA A 537 -6.71 7.27 -0.85
CA ALA A 537 -8.02 6.75 -0.51
C ALA A 537 -8.52 7.29 0.85
N PHE A 538 -7.61 7.39 1.82
CA PHE A 538 -7.89 7.99 3.13
C PHE A 538 -8.22 9.48 3.03
N ALA A 539 -7.50 10.25 2.20
CA ALA A 539 -7.78 11.67 2.00
C ALA A 539 -9.17 11.93 1.42
N ILE A 540 -9.60 11.08 0.46
CA ILE A 540 -10.96 11.15 -0.10
C ILE A 540 -12.01 10.83 0.98
N GLY A 541 -11.79 9.77 1.77
CA GLY A 541 -12.67 9.39 2.90
C GLY A 541 -12.73 10.48 3.98
N ALA A 542 -11.58 11.09 4.30
CA ALA A 542 -11.47 12.18 5.26
C ALA A 542 -12.24 13.44 4.83
N ALA A 543 -12.22 13.78 3.54
CA ALA A 543 -12.92 14.97 3.02
C ALA A 543 -14.37 14.70 2.63
N SER A 544 -14.89 13.47 2.77
CA SER A 544 -16.26 13.10 2.41
C SER A 544 -17.04 12.49 3.56
N TYR A 545 -16.79 11.24 3.90
CA TYR A 545 -17.56 10.50 4.91
C TYR A 545 -17.27 10.93 6.34
N PHE A 546 -16.03 11.25 6.67
CA PHE A 546 -15.67 11.64 8.03
C PHE A 546 -16.48 12.85 8.54
N PRO A 547 -16.56 13.99 7.81
CA PRO A 547 -17.35 15.12 8.23
C PRO A 547 -18.84 14.80 8.35
N LEU A 548 -19.38 14.00 7.42
CA LEU A 548 -20.76 13.55 7.46
C LEU A 548 -21.07 12.75 8.73
N LEU A 549 -20.23 11.77 9.05
CA LEU A 549 -20.45 10.88 10.20
C LEU A 549 -20.26 11.62 11.53
N LEU A 550 -19.25 12.49 11.60
CA LEU A 550 -19.01 13.29 12.80
C LEU A 550 -20.16 14.25 13.06
N LEU A 551 -20.47 15.12 12.11
CA LEU A 551 -21.54 16.12 12.27
C LEU A 551 -22.92 15.48 12.29
N GLY A 552 -23.15 14.46 11.49
CA GLY A 552 -24.42 13.73 11.45
C GLY A 552 -24.76 13.02 12.76
N SER A 553 -23.73 12.55 13.49
CA SER A 553 -23.93 11.90 14.79
C SER A 553 -23.98 12.87 15.97
N TRP A 554 -23.32 14.03 15.90
CA TRP A 554 -23.13 14.90 17.06
C TRP A 554 -23.75 16.29 16.93
N TRP A 555 -24.10 16.74 15.73
CA TRP A 555 -24.65 18.07 15.53
C TRP A 555 -26.08 18.03 15.00
N ARG A 556 -27.03 18.50 15.83
CA ARG A 556 -28.46 18.54 15.50
C ARG A 556 -28.79 19.43 14.30
N GLY A 557 -28.03 20.53 14.12
CA GLY A 557 -28.27 21.53 13.09
C GLY A 557 -27.88 21.14 11.67
N LEU A 558 -27.34 19.94 11.45
CA LEU A 558 -26.94 19.47 10.13
C LEU A 558 -28.17 19.17 9.26
N THR A 559 -28.22 19.78 8.06
CA THR A 559 -29.30 19.57 7.07
C THR A 559 -28.83 18.66 5.93
N ALA A 560 -29.77 18.05 5.20
CA ALA A 560 -29.46 17.23 4.02
C ALA A 560 -28.67 18.02 2.96
N LYS A 561 -29.03 19.28 2.71
CA LYS A 561 -28.33 20.13 1.74
C LYS A 561 -26.91 20.45 2.20
N GLY A 562 -26.72 20.78 3.48
CA GLY A 562 -25.41 21.04 4.04
C GLY A 562 -24.50 19.81 3.95
N ALA A 563 -25.01 18.66 4.40
CA ALA A 563 -24.29 17.40 4.35
C ALA A 563 -23.90 17.00 2.91
N ALA A 564 -24.86 17.08 1.97
CA ALA A 564 -24.61 16.76 0.58
C ALA A 564 -23.60 17.71 -0.09
N THR A 565 -23.71 19.02 0.15
CA THR A 565 -22.80 20.02 -0.43
C THR A 565 -21.37 19.83 0.09
N GLY A 566 -21.19 19.68 1.42
CA GLY A 566 -19.87 19.49 1.99
C GLY A 566 -19.21 18.19 1.52
N MET A 567 -19.96 17.07 1.52
CA MET A 567 -19.48 15.79 1.04
C MET A 567 -19.11 15.83 -0.45
N LEU A 568 -19.98 16.41 -1.28
CA LEU A 568 -19.77 16.48 -2.72
C LEU A 568 -18.60 17.39 -3.07
N VAL A 569 -18.58 18.63 -2.57
CA VAL A 569 -17.55 19.60 -2.94
C VAL A 569 -16.21 19.22 -2.32
N GLY A 570 -16.15 18.94 -1.00
CA GLY A 570 -14.89 18.58 -0.34
C GLY A 570 -14.31 17.25 -0.86
N GLY A 571 -15.17 16.24 -0.98
CA GLY A 571 -14.77 14.92 -1.48
C GLY A 571 -14.34 14.94 -2.95
N MET A 572 -15.14 15.58 -3.84
CA MET A 572 -14.80 15.67 -5.28
C MET A 572 -13.59 16.56 -5.53
N ALA A 573 -13.42 17.67 -4.83
CA ALA A 573 -12.24 18.50 -4.96
C ALA A 573 -10.96 17.72 -4.58
N SER A 574 -11.01 16.95 -3.49
CA SER A 574 -9.91 16.07 -3.07
C SER A 574 -9.64 14.97 -4.10
N LEU A 575 -10.69 14.34 -4.63
CA LEU A 575 -10.59 13.31 -5.68
C LEU A 575 -9.96 13.88 -6.95
N VAL A 576 -10.41 15.03 -7.42
CA VAL A 576 -9.87 15.69 -8.63
C VAL A 576 -8.41 16.06 -8.43
N ALA A 577 -8.03 16.60 -7.27
CA ALA A 577 -6.64 16.92 -6.96
C ALA A 577 -5.73 15.68 -7.04
N ILE A 578 -6.15 14.57 -6.46
CA ILE A 578 -5.40 13.29 -6.49
C ILE A 578 -5.32 12.75 -7.92
N VAL A 579 -6.42 12.68 -8.65
CA VAL A 579 -6.43 12.19 -10.05
C VAL A 579 -5.53 13.05 -10.93
N THR A 580 -5.59 14.38 -10.80
CA THR A 580 -4.71 15.29 -11.53
C THR A 580 -3.25 15.02 -11.19
N THR A 581 -2.93 14.80 -9.91
CA THR A 581 -1.59 14.40 -9.45
C THR A 581 -1.13 13.11 -10.14
N MET A 582 -1.97 12.08 -10.17
CA MET A 582 -1.65 10.81 -10.86
C MET A 582 -1.39 11.00 -12.36
N LEU A 583 -2.22 11.82 -13.04
CA LEU A 583 -2.07 12.08 -14.47
C LEU A 583 -0.78 12.84 -14.79
N ILE A 584 -0.39 13.79 -13.94
CA ILE A 584 0.89 14.51 -14.09
C ILE A 584 2.07 13.57 -13.86
N ASP A 585 2.04 12.74 -12.80
CA ASP A 585 3.12 11.80 -12.50
C ASP A 585 3.31 10.75 -13.60
N LYS A 586 2.22 10.36 -14.27
CA LYS A 586 2.24 9.47 -15.43
C LYS A 586 2.59 10.19 -16.74
N LYS A 587 2.76 11.51 -16.72
CA LYS A 587 3.03 12.34 -17.91
C LYS A 587 1.92 12.32 -18.96
N TYR A 588 0.68 11.98 -18.56
CA TYR A 588 -0.48 12.09 -19.45
C TYR A 588 -0.97 13.53 -19.59
N VAL A 589 -0.70 14.35 -18.59
CA VAL A 589 -1.02 15.78 -18.57
C VAL A 589 0.24 16.57 -18.18
N THR A 590 0.59 17.58 -18.96
CA THR A 590 1.62 18.55 -18.65
C THR A 590 0.95 19.79 -18.09
N LEU A 591 0.87 19.89 -16.76
CA LEU A 591 0.34 21.06 -16.07
C LEU A 591 1.44 21.64 -15.18
N GLU A 592 1.89 22.84 -15.51
CA GLU A 592 2.84 23.56 -14.67
C GLU A 592 2.09 24.23 -13.52
N VAL A 593 2.31 23.72 -12.33
CA VAL A 593 1.78 24.28 -11.08
C VAL A 593 2.92 24.57 -10.13
N SER A 594 2.73 25.58 -9.29
CA SER A 594 3.75 25.90 -8.29
C SER A 594 3.99 24.72 -7.32
N PRO A 595 5.19 24.57 -6.74
CA PRO A 595 5.50 23.50 -5.81
C PRO A 595 4.53 23.40 -4.62
N LEU A 596 4.03 24.55 -4.13
CA LEU A 596 3.02 24.60 -3.07
C LEU A 596 1.71 23.97 -3.51
N VAL A 597 1.19 24.39 -4.68
CA VAL A 597 -0.05 23.82 -5.23
C VAL A 597 0.11 22.32 -5.47
N ARG A 598 1.27 21.90 -5.98
CA ARG A 598 1.58 20.50 -6.20
C ARG A 598 1.53 19.69 -4.90
N SER A 599 2.11 20.20 -3.81
CA SER A 599 2.07 19.57 -2.49
C SER A 599 0.65 19.46 -1.94
N LEU A 600 -0.17 20.52 -2.11
CA LEU A 600 -1.58 20.54 -1.71
C LEU A 600 -2.46 19.58 -2.53
N MET A 601 -2.11 19.34 -3.79
CA MET A 601 -2.82 18.38 -4.64
C MET A 601 -2.43 16.93 -4.33
N GLU A 602 -1.17 16.69 -3.98
CA GLU A 602 -0.65 15.37 -3.64
C GLU A 602 -1.26 14.82 -2.35
N GLN A 603 -1.47 15.70 -1.34
CA GLN A 603 -2.15 15.37 -0.08
C GLN A 603 -3.20 16.44 0.25
N PRO A 604 -4.46 16.26 -0.21
CA PRO A 604 -5.47 17.31 -0.11
C PRO A 604 -6.19 17.41 1.24
N ALA A 605 -5.94 16.50 2.21
CA ALA A 605 -6.74 16.42 3.44
C ALA A 605 -6.68 17.70 4.29
N ILE A 606 -5.54 18.41 4.31
CA ILE A 606 -5.36 19.61 5.13
C ILE A 606 -6.32 20.75 4.77
N TRP A 607 -6.74 20.81 3.51
CA TRP A 607 -7.72 21.79 3.05
C TRP A 607 -9.08 21.17 2.73
N GLY A 608 -9.10 19.91 2.26
CA GLY A 608 -10.33 19.21 1.87
C GLY A 608 -11.24 18.92 3.05
N VAL A 609 -10.69 18.53 4.21
CA VAL A 609 -11.47 18.30 5.45
C VAL A 609 -12.09 19.60 5.98
N PRO A 610 -11.32 20.68 6.21
CA PRO A 610 -11.90 21.96 6.62
C PRO A 610 -12.91 22.52 5.63
N LEU A 611 -12.66 22.38 4.32
CA LEU A 611 -13.60 22.81 3.27
C LEU A 611 -14.94 22.06 3.41
N SER A 612 -14.88 20.73 3.54
CA SER A 612 -16.09 19.91 3.70
C SER A 612 -16.87 20.29 4.96
N ILE A 613 -16.19 20.39 6.11
CA ILE A 613 -16.83 20.78 7.38
C ILE A 613 -17.41 22.20 7.27
N GLY A 614 -16.64 23.15 6.74
CA GLY A 614 -17.06 24.55 6.58
C GLY A 614 -18.31 24.67 5.71
N LEU A 615 -18.37 23.95 4.60
CA LEU A 615 -19.55 23.91 3.73
C LEU A 615 -20.73 23.20 4.41
N MET A 616 -20.52 22.09 5.11
CA MET A 616 -21.58 21.41 5.86
C MET A 616 -22.21 22.35 6.89
N VAL A 617 -21.38 23.05 7.65
CA VAL A 617 -21.86 24.00 8.69
C VAL A 617 -22.50 25.24 8.07
N GLY A 618 -21.84 25.87 7.10
CA GLY A 618 -22.30 27.11 6.47
C GLY A 618 -23.64 26.93 5.77
N VAL A 619 -23.75 25.91 4.87
CA VAL A 619 -24.99 25.63 4.14
C VAL A 619 -26.09 25.14 5.09
N SER A 620 -25.78 24.39 6.14
CA SER A 620 -26.78 23.97 7.12
C SER A 620 -27.35 25.15 7.89
N LYS A 621 -26.54 26.14 8.28
CA LYS A 621 -27.03 27.38 8.91
C LYS A 621 -27.94 28.17 7.96
N MET A 622 -27.59 28.24 6.67
CA MET A 622 -28.44 28.91 5.66
C MET A 622 -29.73 28.16 5.40
N THR A 623 -29.78 26.84 5.63
CA THR A 623 -30.94 25.97 5.41
C THR A 623 -31.51 25.42 6.71
N ALA A 624 -31.37 26.12 7.83
CA ALA A 624 -31.74 25.64 9.17
C ALA A 624 -33.20 25.17 9.28
N LYS A 625 -34.14 25.77 8.50
CA LYS A 625 -35.54 25.35 8.43
C LYS A 625 -35.72 23.93 7.87
N GLN A 626 -34.70 23.33 7.27
CA GLN A 626 -34.74 21.97 6.68
C GLN A 626 -34.10 20.91 7.60
N VAL A 627 -33.81 21.23 8.84
CA VAL A 627 -33.43 20.24 9.85
C VAL A 627 -34.61 19.27 10.04
N PRO A 628 -34.36 17.93 10.03
CA PRO A 628 -35.43 16.96 10.23
C PRO A 628 -36.16 17.16 11.56
N HIS A 629 -37.47 17.05 11.55
CA HIS A 629 -38.33 17.28 12.74
C HIS A 629 -38.04 16.27 13.87
N ASP A 630 -37.60 15.08 13.52
CA ASP A 630 -37.28 13.98 14.45
C ASP A 630 -35.83 13.95 14.91
N VAL A 631 -35.07 15.03 14.66
CA VAL A 631 -33.63 15.08 14.96
C VAL A 631 -33.31 14.77 16.43
N ASP A 632 -34.12 15.23 17.37
CA ASP A 632 -33.90 14.99 18.79
C ASP A 632 -34.09 13.52 19.15
N THR A 633 -35.13 12.88 18.61
CA THR A 633 -35.36 11.44 18.75
C THR A 633 -34.25 10.64 18.11
N MET A 634 -33.76 11.04 16.95
CA MET A 634 -32.63 10.42 16.29
C MET A 634 -31.34 10.55 17.14
N MET A 635 -31.05 11.73 17.68
CA MET A 635 -29.88 11.94 18.55
C MET A 635 -29.99 11.12 19.83
N LEU A 636 -31.17 11.07 20.46
CA LEU A 636 -31.38 10.21 21.61
C LEU A 636 -31.08 8.73 21.27
N ARG A 637 -31.58 8.25 20.14
CA ARG A 637 -31.36 6.89 19.65
C ARG A 637 -29.88 6.57 19.41
N LEU A 638 -29.11 7.50 18.84
CA LEU A 638 -27.69 7.33 18.57
C LEU A 638 -26.84 7.27 19.87
N HIS A 639 -27.28 7.93 20.94
CA HIS A 639 -26.47 8.13 22.13
C HIS A 639 -26.99 7.42 23.39
N ALA A 640 -28.30 7.13 23.46
CA ALA A 640 -28.86 6.42 24.63
C ALA A 640 -28.29 5.00 24.74
N PRO A 641 -28.01 4.53 25.96
CA PRO A 641 -27.71 3.12 26.21
C PRO A 641 -28.83 2.22 25.70
N GLU A 642 -28.48 1.05 25.17
CA GLU A 642 -29.45 0.06 24.65
C GLU A 642 -30.44 -0.43 25.72
N GLU A 643 -29.99 -0.46 26.98
CA GLU A 643 -30.77 -0.88 28.17
C GLU A 643 -32.03 -0.01 28.39
N LEU A 644 -32.05 1.21 27.86
CA LEU A 644 -33.20 2.12 27.92
C LEU A 644 -34.29 1.85 26.87
N GLY A 645 -34.08 0.86 25.99
CA GLY A 645 -35.07 0.46 24.98
C GLY A 645 -35.29 1.44 23.82
N HIS A 646 -34.49 2.51 23.71
CA HIS A 646 -34.58 3.49 22.63
C HIS A 646 -33.88 3.05 21.34
N SER A 647 -33.05 1.98 21.38
CA SER A 647 -32.37 1.47 20.19
C SER A 647 -33.33 0.64 19.33
N LYS A 648 -33.64 1.16 18.16
CA LYS A 648 -34.39 0.44 17.13
C LYS A 648 -33.59 0.47 15.84
N ASP A 649 -33.28 -0.67 15.27
CA ASP A 649 -32.54 -0.72 14.02
C ASP A 649 -33.27 0.03 12.91
N TYR A 650 -32.54 0.81 12.10
CA TYR A 650 -33.10 1.55 10.96
C TYR A 650 -33.78 0.62 9.97
N ILE A 651 -33.18 -0.57 9.80
CA ILE A 651 -33.73 -1.64 8.99
C ILE A 651 -34.23 -2.72 9.95
N SER A 652 -35.45 -2.65 10.35
CA SER A 652 -36.20 -3.65 11.14
C SER A 652 -37.32 -4.24 10.30
#